data_596d7fa612f9abb63c62ab234976d6d7
#
_entry.id   596d7fa612f9abb63c62ab234976d6d7
#
_cell.length_a   1.000
_cell.length_b   1.000
_cell.length_c   1.000
_cell.angle_alpha   90.00
_cell.angle_beta   90.00
_cell.angle_gamma   90.00
#
_symmetry.space_group_name_H-M   'P 1'
#
loop_
_entity.id
_entity.type
_entity.pdbx_description
1 polymer ?
#
loop_
_entity_poly.entity_id
_entity_poly.type
_entity_poly.pdbx_seq_one_letter_code
_entity_poly.pdbx_strand_id
1 'polypeptide(L)'
;MLKMPLQLSSQDDGLHRSLGLGQKPQQQEEQEQEQQQAYHHRRHQEQRPKQKQVLQGRSPAVLPVMLLLFLATLLTRPLSAFSNRLSDTKLHEIYLDDKEIKLSWMVDWYKQEVLFHLQNAFNEQHRWFYLGFSKRGGLADADICFFENQNGFFNAVTDTYTSPDGKWVRRDYQQDCEVFKMDEFTLAFKRKFDTCDPLDLRLHEGTMYVAWARGETELALEDHQFPLPNVTAPHEAGVKMLQLLRADKILIPESDLDQVEITLKEAPIPNKETTYWCHVQRLDSVIHHRHHIVQFEPLIRTPGIIHHMEVFHCEAGEHEEIPLYNGDCEKLPAKAKVCSKVMALWAMGASTFTYPPEAGLPIGGPGFNPYVRLEVHFNNPEMKAGLVDNSGFRIKMSKVLRQYDAAVMELGLEYTDKMAIPPGQTAFPLSGYCVADCTKAALPATGIIIFGSQLHTHLRGVRVLTRHFRGDQELREVNRDDFYSNHFQEMRTLHYKPRVLPGDALVTTCYYNTKGDKTAALGGFSISDEMCVNYIHYYPATKLEVCKSSVSEETLENYFIYMKRTEHQYGVHLNGARSANYRSIQWSQPRIDQLYTMYVQEPLSMQCNRSDGTRFERSDDSHAGWEGVATTPVQIRIPIHRKLCPNYNPLWLKPLEKGECDLLGECIY
;
A
#
# COMPACT_ATOMS: atom_id res chain seq x y z
N MET A 1 -51.17 24.04 -3.78
CA MET A 1 -51.82 25.25 -4.32
C MET A 1 -50.98 26.45 -4.04
N LEU A 2 -50.73 27.19 -5.12
CA LEU A 2 -50.22 28.53 -5.40
C LEU A 2 -48.68 28.64 -5.42
N LYS A 3 -48.09 28.58 -6.61
CA LYS A 3 -47.92 29.46 -7.78
C LYS A 3 -46.86 30.54 -7.56
N MET A 4 -45.79 30.39 -8.32
CA MET A 4 -44.85 31.44 -8.79
C MET A 4 -45.63 32.69 -9.36
N PRO A 5 -44.97 33.87 -9.49
CA PRO A 5 -44.38 34.12 -10.79
C PRO A 5 -43.03 34.87 -10.81
N LEU A 6 -42.35 34.67 -11.93
CA LEU A 6 -41.29 35.44 -12.56
C LEU A 6 -41.66 36.91 -12.77
N GLN A 7 -40.69 37.82 -12.66
CA GLN A 7 -40.62 39.00 -13.53
C GLN A 7 -39.19 39.45 -13.78
N LEU A 8 -38.86 39.50 -15.06
CA LEU A 8 -37.75 40.20 -15.70
C LEU A 8 -38.01 41.72 -15.69
N SER A 9 -36.97 42.53 -15.51
CA SER A 9 -36.90 43.84 -16.15
C SER A 9 -35.42 44.21 -16.42
N SER A 10 -35.15 44.44 -17.67
CA SER A 10 -34.01 45.06 -18.28
C SER A 10 -33.93 46.55 -17.98
N GLN A 11 -32.75 47.11 -17.85
CA GLN A 11 -32.41 48.41 -18.48
C GLN A 11 -30.88 48.58 -18.54
N ASP A 12 -30.42 48.89 -19.73
CA ASP A 12 -29.13 49.35 -20.13
C ASP A 12 -28.72 50.66 -19.43
N ASP A 13 -27.43 50.83 -19.16
CA ASP A 13 -26.76 52.04 -19.57
C ASP A 13 -25.24 51.83 -19.65
N GLY A 14 -24.68 52.20 -20.77
CA GLY A 14 -23.27 51.99 -21.14
C GLY A 14 -22.35 53.03 -20.54
N LEU A 15 -21.11 52.62 -20.44
CA LEU A 15 -19.95 53.54 -20.50
C LEU A 15 -18.69 52.78 -21.00
N HIS A 16 -18.31 53.16 -22.21
CA HIS A 16 -17.02 52.86 -22.81
C HIS A 16 -15.84 53.27 -21.90
N ARG A 17 -14.93 52.34 -21.65
CA ARG A 17 -13.48 52.66 -21.54
C ARG A 17 -12.65 51.53 -22.09
N SER A 18 -12.02 51.84 -23.19
CA SER A 18 -10.87 51.14 -23.77
C SER A 18 -9.67 51.13 -22.83
N LEU A 19 -8.93 50.02 -22.76
CA LEU A 19 -7.51 49.94 -22.41
C LEU A 19 -7.09 48.48 -22.71
N GLY A 20 -6.28 48.27 -23.74
CA GLY A 20 -4.84 48.32 -23.61
C GLY A 20 -4.34 46.88 -23.55
N LEU A 21 -4.26 46.20 -24.72
CA LEU A 21 -3.51 44.94 -24.91
C LEU A 21 -2.01 45.26 -24.67
N GLY A 22 -1.49 44.84 -23.52
CA GLY A 22 -0.05 44.86 -23.21
C GLY A 22 0.62 43.69 -23.91
N GLN A 23 1.41 44.01 -24.93
CA GLN A 23 2.39 43.10 -25.53
C GLN A 23 3.42 42.68 -24.46
N LYS A 24 3.61 41.37 -24.31
CA LYS A 24 4.76 40.81 -23.59
C LYS A 24 6.06 41.17 -24.37
N PRO A 25 7.14 41.49 -23.71
CA PRO A 25 8.37 41.90 -24.40
C PRO A 25 9.02 40.70 -25.09
N GLN A 26 9.27 40.83 -26.37
CA GLN A 26 10.04 39.92 -27.26
C GLN A 26 11.44 39.53 -26.68
N GLN A 27 11.96 40.27 -25.75
CA GLN A 27 13.28 40.02 -25.13
C GLN A 27 13.36 38.77 -24.24
N GLN A 28 12.26 38.22 -23.75
CA GLN A 28 12.30 37.00 -22.94
C GLN A 28 12.36 35.73 -23.83
N GLU A 29 11.73 35.74 -24.97
CA GLU A 29 11.79 34.59 -25.90
C GLU A 29 13.16 34.47 -26.61
N GLU A 30 13.82 35.59 -26.89
CA GLU A 30 15.18 35.57 -27.43
C GLU A 30 16.22 35.06 -26.42
N GLN A 31 16.10 35.35 -25.15
CA GLN A 31 17.02 34.86 -24.11
C GLN A 31 16.84 33.32 -23.86
N GLU A 32 15.64 32.77 -23.96
CA GLU A 32 15.42 31.33 -23.84
C GLU A 32 15.93 30.56 -25.06
N GLN A 33 15.85 31.14 -26.27
CA GLN A 33 16.41 30.54 -27.48
C GLN A 33 17.95 30.54 -27.50
N GLU A 34 18.58 31.59 -27.01
CA GLU A 34 20.05 31.63 -26.87
C GLU A 34 20.58 30.66 -25.85
N GLN A 35 19.88 30.46 -24.72
CA GLN A 35 20.26 29.45 -23.73
C GLN A 35 20.10 27.99 -24.25
N GLN A 36 19.11 27.71 -25.06
CA GLN A 36 18.95 26.41 -25.69
C GLN A 36 20.01 26.13 -26.76
N GLN A 37 20.41 27.13 -27.53
CA GLN A 37 21.50 26.99 -28.51
C GLN A 37 22.86 26.80 -27.84
N ALA A 38 23.13 27.48 -26.74
CA ALA A 38 24.37 27.32 -25.99
C ALA A 38 24.46 25.91 -25.34
N TYR A 39 23.34 25.31 -24.91
CA TYR A 39 23.27 23.95 -24.38
C TYR A 39 23.58 22.89 -25.45
N HIS A 40 23.07 23.07 -26.66
CA HIS A 40 23.36 22.16 -27.79
C HIS A 40 24.81 22.27 -28.28
N HIS A 41 25.42 23.45 -28.22
CA HIS A 41 26.80 23.63 -28.69
C HIS A 41 27.84 23.02 -27.71
N ARG A 42 27.58 23.01 -26.42
CA ARG A 42 28.41 22.31 -25.42
C ARG A 42 28.39 20.80 -25.56
N ARG A 43 27.26 20.22 -25.97
CA ARG A 43 27.13 18.76 -26.13
C ARG A 43 27.87 18.20 -27.34
N HIS A 44 28.16 19.03 -28.36
CA HIS A 44 28.92 18.63 -29.54
C HIS A 44 30.45 18.78 -29.43
N GLN A 45 30.96 19.44 -28.39
CA GLN A 45 32.40 19.58 -28.17
C GLN A 45 33.01 18.44 -27.34
N GLU A 46 32.22 17.66 -26.63
CA GLU A 46 32.70 16.55 -25.80
C GLU A 46 32.84 15.20 -26.56
N GLN A 47 32.54 15.13 -27.83
CA GLN A 47 32.57 13.91 -28.64
C GLN A 47 33.66 13.90 -29.74
N ARG A 48 34.84 14.46 -29.52
CA ARG A 48 35.98 14.25 -30.42
C ARG A 48 36.98 13.27 -29.85
N PRO A 49 37.31 12.16 -30.55
CA PRO A 49 38.33 11.21 -30.09
C PRO A 49 39.72 11.81 -30.28
N LYS A 50 40.57 11.71 -29.25
CA LYS A 50 41.99 12.08 -29.30
C LYS A 50 42.71 11.08 -30.18
N GLN A 51 43.24 11.52 -31.31
CA GLN A 51 44.22 10.81 -32.10
C GLN A 51 45.53 10.65 -31.33
N LYS A 52 45.99 9.40 -31.15
CA LYS A 52 47.34 9.08 -30.68
C LYS A 52 48.28 8.87 -31.88
N GLN A 53 49.40 9.54 -31.83
CA GLN A 53 50.48 9.44 -32.79
C GLN A 53 51.08 8.03 -32.83
N VAL A 54 51.40 7.60 -34.04
CA VAL A 54 52.09 6.35 -34.38
C VAL A 54 53.55 6.54 -34.15
N LEU A 55 54.21 5.66 -33.38
CA LEU A 55 55.66 5.41 -33.45
C LEU A 55 55.86 3.98 -33.96
N GLN A 56 56.59 3.90 -35.07
CA GLN A 56 56.99 2.68 -35.73
C GLN A 56 58.06 1.93 -34.93
N GLY A 57 57.96 0.59 -34.85
CA GLY A 57 58.98 -0.28 -34.31
C GLY A 57 58.67 -1.76 -34.56
N ARG A 58 59.44 -2.37 -35.43
CA ARG A 58 59.42 -3.69 -36.05
C ARG A 58 59.09 -4.91 -35.19
N SER A 59 58.25 -5.76 -35.74
CA SER A 59 58.06 -7.25 -35.78
C SER A 59 59.06 -8.21 -35.06
N PRO A 60 58.76 -9.55 -34.89
CA PRO A 60 57.57 -10.33 -35.33
C PRO A 60 57.09 -11.41 -34.32
N ALA A 61 55.90 -11.95 -34.63
CA ALA A 61 55.47 -13.32 -34.40
C ALA A 61 55.31 -13.81 -32.96
N VAL A 62 54.21 -13.46 -32.29
CA VAL A 62 53.48 -14.38 -31.39
C VAL A 62 51.99 -14.01 -31.43
N LEU A 63 51.32 -14.49 -32.44
CA LEU A 63 49.85 -14.49 -32.51
C LEU A 63 49.46 -15.75 -33.28
N PRO A 64 48.98 -16.81 -32.61
CA PRO A 64 47.57 -17.05 -32.47
C PRO A 64 47.11 -17.75 -31.16
N VAL A 65 47.97 -17.91 -30.14
CA VAL A 65 47.61 -18.66 -28.92
C VAL A 65 46.77 -17.79 -27.93
N MET A 66 46.98 -16.48 -27.90
CA MET A 66 46.18 -15.62 -26.99
C MET A 66 44.73 -15.39 -27.46
N LEU A 67 44.41 -15.50 -28.73
CA LEU A 67 43.02 -15.33 -29.22
C LEU A 67 42.16 -16.55 -28.91
N LEU A 68 42.73 -17.75 -28.89
CA LEU A 68 42.05 -18.98 -28.48
C LEU A 68 41.85 -19.05 -26.96
N LEU A 69 42.77 -18.51 -26.16
CA LEU A 69 42.58 -18.38 -24.71
C LEU A 69 41.54 -17.30 -24.33
N PHE A 70 41.43 -16.22 -25.10
CA PHE A 70 40.40 -15.20 -24.88
C PHE A 70 39.01 -15.70 -25.30
N LEU A 71 38.88 -16.49 -26.36
CA LEU A 71 37.61 -17.13 -26.75
C LEU A 71 37.25 -18.28 -25.80
N ALA A 72 38.20 -19.03 -25.28
CA ALA A 72 37.93 -20.08 -24.28
C ALA A 72 37.50 -19.49 -22.93
N THR A 73 38.02 -18.33 -22.53
CA THR A 73 37.57 -17.62 -21.29
C THR A 73 36.24 -16.89 -21.45
N LEU A 74 35.79 -16.64 -22.70
CA LEU A 74 34.41 -16.12 -22.95
C LEU A 74 33.37 -17.23 -22.97
N LEU A 75 33.74 -18.48 -23.26
CA LEU A 75 32.85 -19.64 -23.30
C LEU A 75 32.83 -20.46 -21.98
N THR A 76 33.73 -20.18 -21.04
CA THR A 76 33.76 -20.83 -19.71
C THR A 76 33.59 -19.88 -18.55
N ARG A 77 32.84 -18.80 -18.71
CA ARG A 77 32.32 -18.07 -17.55
C ARG A 77 31.30 -18.96 -16.89
N PRO A 78 31.61 -19.58 -15.74
CA PRO A 78 30.64 -20.44 -15.07
C PRO A 78 29.44 -19.61 -14.62
N LEU A 79 28.30 -20.26 -14.57
CA LEU A 79 27.02 -19.76 -14.05
C LEU A 79 27.10 -19.14 -12.63
N SER A 80 28.23 -19.17 -11.95
CA SER A 80 28.50 -18.40 -10.72
C SER A 80 28.44 -16.88 -10.92
N ALA A 81 28.49 -16.39 -12.17
CA ALA A 81 28.31 -14.96 -12.46
C ALA A 81 26.84 -14.47 -12.30
N PHE A 82 25.86 -15.36 -12.25
CA PHE A 82 24.47 -14.99 -11.96
C PHE A 82 24.26 -14.79 -10.46
N SER A 83 24.86 -15.62 -9.62
CA SER A 83 24.85 -15.49 -8.16
C SER A 83 25.58 -14.22 -7.68
N ASN A 84 26.66 -13.80 -8.36
CA ASN A 84 27.46 -12.64 -7.95
C ASN A 84 26.95 -11.27 -8.49
N ARG A 85 25.87 -11.23 -9.28
CA ARG A 85 25.25 -9.99 -9.74
C ARG A 85 23.92 -9.62 -9.07
N LEU A 86 23.32 -10.56 -8.36
CA LEU A 86 22.21 -10.28 -7.45
C LEU A 86 22.84 -9.70 -6.18
N SER A 87 22.85 -8.37 -6.05
CA SER A 87 23.18 -7.78 -4.76
C SER A 87 22.12 -8.28 -3.76
N ASP A 88 22.53 -8.69 -2.56
CA ASP A 88 21.64 -9.19 -1.50
C ASP A 88 20.46 -8.24 -1.20
N THR A 89 20.60 -6.96 -1.56
CA THR A 89 19.56 -5.95 -1.42
C THR A 89 18.35 -6.13 -2.35
N LYS A 90 18.51 -6.81 -3.49
CA LYS A 90 17.46 -6.95 -4.50
C LYS A 90 16.71 -8.27 -4.41
N LEU A 91 17.25 -9.24 -3.69
CA LEU A 91 16.66 -10.57 -3.59
C LEU A 91 15.62 -10.63 -2.45
N HIS A 92 14.39 -10.93 -2.79
CA HIS A 92 13.32 -11.25 -1.86
C HIS A 92 13.12 -12.76 -1.83
N GLU A 93 12.75 -13.32 -0.67
CA GLU A 93 12.66 -14.77 -0.48
C GLU A 93 11.55 -15.14 0.50
N ILE A 94 10.88 -16.25 0.21
CA ILE A 94 9.93 -16.92 1.12
C ILE A 94 9.93 -18.43 0.87
N TYR A 95 9.34 -19.17 1.80
CA TYR A 95 8.95 -20.57 1.58
C TYR A 95 7.47 -20.66 1.23
N LEU A 96 7.13 -21.34 0.14
CA LEU A 96 5.73 -21.53 -0.30
C LEU A 96 4.99 -22.51 0.60
N ASP A 97 5.66 -23.59 1.00
CA ASP A 97 5.15 -24.71 1.82
C ASP A 97 5.68 -24.71 3.27
N ASP A 98 6.26 -23.59 3.71
CA ASP A 98 6.87 -23.35 5.01
C ASP A 98 8.27 -23.98 5.24
N LYS A 99 8.78 -24.92 4.39
CA LYS A 99 10.07 -25.57 4.65
C LYS A 99 10.90 -25.94 3.44
N GLU A 100 10.32 -26.33 2.30
CA GLU A 100 11.04 -26.97 1.21
C GLU A 100 11.08 -26.13 -0.06
N ILE A 101 9.91 -25.68 -0.54
CA ILE A 101 9.80 -24.95 -1.80
C ILE A 101 10.13 -23.48 -1.55
N LYS A 102 11.32 -23.08 -1.95
CA LYS A 102 11.78 -21.69 -1.77
C LYS A 102 11.52 -20.89 -3.04
N LEU A 103 10.70 -19.84 -2.91
CA LEU A 103 10.52 -18.81 -3.92
C LEU A 103 11.42 -17.63 -3.59
N SER A 104 12.30 -17.29 -4.52
CA SER A 104 13.07 -16.06 -4.49
C SER A 104 12.73 -15.22 -5.71
N TRP A 105 12.70 -13.89 -5.57
CA TRP A 105 12.42 -13.03 -6.71
C TRP A 105 13.16 -11.70 -6.63
N MET A 106 13.34 -11.08 -7.81
CA MET A 106 13.95 -9.77 -7.98
C MET A 106 13.10 -8.92 -8.90
N VAL A 107 12.94 -7.64 -8.54
CA VAL A 107 12.15 -6.67 -9.30
C VAL A 107 13.07 -5.83 -10.17
N ASP A 108 12.93 -5.90 -11.50
CA ASP A 108 13.61 -5.01 -12.44
C ASP A 108 12.66 -3.86 -12.82
N TRP A 109 12.72 -2.78 -12.06
CA TRP A 109 11.89 -1.59 -12.26
C TRP A 109 12.14 -0.88 -13.60
N TYR A 110 13.34 -1.02 -14.16
CA TYR A 110 13.67 -0.40 -15.45
C TYR A 110 13.02 -1.14 -16.61
N LYS A 111 13.07 -2.48 -16.59
CA LYS A 111 12.45 -3.32 -17.61
C LYS A 111 10.98 -3.62 -17.34
N GLN A 112 10.49 -3.26 -16.13
CA GLN A 112 9.15 -3.59 -15.65
C GLN A 112 8.87 -5.09 -15.68
N GLU A 113 9.81 -5.89 -15.18
CA GLU A 113 9.70 -7.35 -15.10
C GLU A 113 10.12 -7.87 -13.71
N VAL A 114 9.56 -9.01 -13.33
CA VAL A 114 9.97 -9.76 -12.14
C VAL A 114 10.70 -11.02 -12.59
N LEU A 115 11.87 -11.27 -12.01
CA LEU A 115 12.63 -12.49 -12.19
C LEU A 115 12.34 -13.40 -11.00
N PHE A 116 11.75 -14.56 -11.26
CA PHE A 116 11.41 -15.56 -10.26
C PHE A 116 12.45 -16.68 -10.28
N HIS A 117 12.76 -17.21 -9.10
CA HIS A 117 13.64 -18.32 -8.91
C HIS A 117 13.05 -19.26 -7.86
N LEU A 118 12.72 -20.46 -8.26
CA LEU A 118 12.15 -21.52 -7.43
C LEU A 118 13.22 -22.60 -7.18
N GLN A 119 13.39 -22.97 -5.93
CA GLN A 119 14.21 -24.10 -5.51
C GLN A 119 13.31 -25.19 -4.95
N ASN A 120 13.62 -26.44 -5.25
CA ASN A 120 12.90 -27.62 -4.81
C ASN A 120 11.41 -27.64 -5.22
N ALA A 121 11.04 -26.96 -6.32
CA ALA A 121 9.68 -26.98 -6.85
C ALA A 121 9.26 -28.39 -7.27
N PHE A 122 10.24 -29.22 -7.64
CA PHE A 122 10.07 -30.60 -8.08
C PHE A 122 10.95 -31.57 -7.30
N ASN A 123 10.54 -32.81 -7.28
CA ASN A 123 11.36 -33.98 -6.95
C ASN A 123 11.21 -35.02 -8.08
N GLU A 124 11.82 -36.18 -7.97
CA GLU A 124 11.80 -37.25 -8.99
C GLU A 124 10.38 -37.75 -9.32
N GLN A 125 9.40 -37.54 -8.44
CA GLN A 125 8.03 -38.03 -8.59
C GLN A 125 7.12 -37.02 -9.28
N HIS A 126 7.40 -35.69 -9.15
CA HIS A 126 6.52 -34.65 -9.69
C HIS A 126 6.66 -34.52 -11.20
N ARG A 127 5.51 -34.52 -11.89
CA ARG A 127 5.40 -34.37 -13.34
C ARG A 127 5.09 -32.94 -13.76
N TRP A 128 4.54 -32.15 -12.86
CA TRP A 128 4.21 -30.76 -13.12
C TRP A 128 4.29 -29.91 -11.85
N PHE A 129 4.48 -28.62 -12.06
CA PHE A 129 4.39 -27.57 -11.06
C PHE A 129 3.72 -26.36 -11.71
N TYR A 130 2.92 -25.62 -10.96
CA TYR A 130 2.54 -24.28 -11.39
C TYR A 130 2.80 -23.21 -10.33
N LEU A 131 3.08 -22.00 -10.81
CA LEU A 131 3.02 -20.77 -10.03
C LEU A 131 1.99 -19.85 -10.67
N GLY A 132 0.96 -19.50 -9.91
CA GLY A 132 -0.14 -18.69 -10.41
C GLY A 132 -0.34 -17.41 -9.62
N PHE A 133 -0.92 -16.42 -10.30
CA PHE A 133 -1.29 -15.14 -9.74
C PHE A 133 -2.80 -15.02 -9.69
N SER A 134 -3.34 -14.70 -8.52
CA SER A 134 -4.78 -14.70 -8.28
C SER A 134 -5.21 -13.41 -7.59
N LYS A 135 -6.44 -12.97 -7.85
CA LYS A 135 -7.01 -11.74 -7.27
C LYS A 135 -7.34 -11.89 -5.78
N ARG A 136 -7.81 -13.08 -5.36
CA ARG A 136 -8.35 -13.32 -4.01
C ARG A 136 -7.98 -14.68 -3.43
N GLY A 137 -6.92 -15.31 -3.94
CA GLY A 137 -6.48 -16.64 -3.48
C GLY A 137 -7.24 -17.83 -4.05
N GLY A 138 -8.39 -17.62 -4.67
CA GLY A 138 -9.06 -18.65 -5.45
C GLY A 138 -8.44 -18.79 -6.83
N LEU A 139 -8.72 -19.90 -7.51
CA LEU A 139 -8.20 -20.18 -8.85
C LEU A 139 -9.20 -19.85 -9.97
N ALA A 140 -10.26 -19.11 -9.69
CA ALA A 140 -11.13 -18.53 -10.72
C ALA A 140 -10.44 -17.34 -11.38
N ASP A 141 -10.36 -17.29 -12.69
CA ASP A 141 -9.67 -16.27 -13.47
C ASP A 141 -8.23 -16.00 -12.97
N ALA A 142 -7.49 -17.06 -12.64
CA ALA A 142 -6.09 -16.97 -12.23
C ALA A 142 -5.19 -17.10 -13.47
N ASP A 143 -4.11 -16.35 -13.45
CA ASP A 143 -3.03 -16.34 -14.43
C ASP A 143 -1.91 -17.27 -13.93
N ILE A 144 -1.50 -18.26 -14.73
CA ILE A 144 -0.69 -19.38 -14.27
C ILE A 144 0.46 -19.68 -15.24
N CYS A 145 1.69 -19.61 -14.74
CA CYS A 145 2.85 -20.23 -15.39
C CYS A 145 2.87 -21.74 -15.03
N PHE A 146 2.61 -22.59 -16.00
CA PHE A 146 2.56 -24.04 -15.85
C PHE A 146 3.84 -24.68 -16.38
N PHE A 147 4.47 -25.51 -15.57
CA PHE A 147 5.77 -26.17 -15.85
C PHE A 147 5.59 -27.66 -15.89
N GLU A 148 6.07 -28.31 -16.97
CA GLU A 148 5.99 -29.74 -17.17
C GLU A 148 7.38 -30.40 -17.05
N ASN A 149 7.42 -31.55 -16.36
CA ASN A 149 8.59 -32.38 -16.19
C ASN A 149 8.35 -33.73 -16.89
N GLN A 150 9.04 -33.98 -18.00
CA GLN A 150 9.03 -35.28 -18.68
C GLN A 150 10.37 -35.98 -18.46
N ASN A 151 10.34 -37.16 -17.83
CA ASN A 151 11.52 -38.02 -17.59
C ASN A 151 12.65 -37.38 -16.77
N GLY A 152 12.32 -36.53 -15.79
CA GLY A 152 13.32 -35.84 -14.96
C GLY A 152 13.96 -34.62 -15.62
N PHE A 153 13.51 -34.26 -16.83
CA PHE A 153 13.91 -33.06 -17.54
C PHE A 153 12.70 -32.18 -17.78
N PHE A 154 12.82 -30.89 -17.46
CA PHE A 154 11.77 -29.94 -17.79
C PHE A 154 11.75 -29.69 -19.28
N ASN A 155 10.60 -29.88 -19.90
CA ASN A 155 10.50 -29.78 -21.34
C ASN A 155 9.73 -28.53 -21.79
N ALA A 156 8.83 -27.99 -20.98
CA ALA A 156 8.02 -26.87 -21.41
C ALA A 156 7.58 -25.98 -20.24
N VAL A 157 7.51 -24.70 -20.48
CA VAL A 157 6.65 -23.76 -19.75
C VAL A 157 5.49 -23.40 -20.66
N THR A 158 4.33 -23.36 -20.11
CA THR A 158 3.13 -22.91 -20.83
C THR A 158 2.46 -21.83 -20.01
N ASP A 159 2.24 -20.67 -20.62
CA ASP A 159 1.40 -19.64 -20.06
C ASP A 159 -0.06 -20.06 -20.21
N THR A 160 -0.77 -20.01 -19.11
CA THR A 160 -2.13 -20.55 -19.01
C THR A 160 -2.98 -19.66 -18.11
N TYR A 161 -4.28 -19.71 -18.28
CA TYR A 161 -5.25 -19.09 -17.39
C TYR A 161 -6.32 -20.08 -16.98
N THR A 162 -6.96 -19.82 -15.85
CA THR A 162 -8.06 -20.66 -15.41
C THR A 162 -9.40 -20.10 -15.84
N SER A 163 -10.38 -21.02 -16.04
CA SER A 163 -11.76 -20.64 -16.34
C SER A 163 -12.39 -19.82 -15.20
N PRO A 164 -13.45 -19.02 -15.46
CA PRO A 164 -14.15 -18.23 -14.45
C PRO A 164 -14.73 -19.05 -13.28
N ASP A 165 -14.96 -20.34 -13.47
CA ASP A 165 -15.40 -21.27 -12.42
C ASP A 165 -14.22 -21.98 -11.70
N GLY A 166 -12.97 -21.70 -12.13
CA GLY A 166 -11.75 -22.25 -11.55
C GLY A 166 -11.56 -23.75 -11.74
N LYS A 167 -12.23 -24.37 -12.72
CA LYS A 167 -12.19 -25.84 -12.90
C LYS A 167 -11.28 -26.30 -14.03
N TRP A 168 -10.99 -25.44 -14.97
CA TRP A 168 -10.23 -25.75 -16.17
C TRP A 168 -9.05 -24.82 -16.29
N VAL A 169 -7.90 -25.38 -16.68
CA VAL A 169 -6.72 -24.65 -17.12
C VAL A 169 -6.73 -24.61 -18.64
N ARG A 170 -6.50 -23.42 -19.21
CA ARG A 170 -6.48 -23.19 -20.64
C ARG A 170 -5.16 -22.54 -21.04
N ARG A 171 -4.60 -23.01 -22.16
CA ARG A 171 -3.40 -22.41 -22.72
C ARG A 171 -3.72 -21.00 -23.24
N ASP A 172 -2.88 -20.04 -22.90
CA ASP A 172 -2.98 -18.70 -23.44
C ASP A 172 -2.41 -18.62 -24.86
N TYR A 173 -2.95 -17.69 -25.67
CA TYR A 173 -2.42 -17.39 -26.99
C TYR A 173 -1.09 -16.65 -26.92
N GLN A 174 -0.96 -15.70 -26.00
CA GLN A 174 0.27 -14.98 -25.70
C GLN A 174 1.00 -15.74 -24.60
N GLN A 175 2.31 -15.91 -24.74
CA GLN A 175 3.11 -16.72 -23.81
C GLN A 175 4.09 -15.79 -23.10
N ASP A 176 3.75 -15.36 -21.90
CA ASP A 176 4.45 -14.32 -21.11
C ASP A 176 5.33 -14.87 -19.99
N CYS A 177 5.25 -16.17 -19.71
CA CYS A 177 6.10 -16.88 -18.76
C CYS A 177 7.41 -17.31 -19.46
N GLU A 178 8.45 -16.48 -19.41
CA GLU A 178 9.71 -16.73 -20.12
C GLU A 178 10.75 -17.40 -19.21
N VAL A 179 11.03 -18.70 -19.44
CA VAL A 179 12.05 -19.47 -18.71
C VAL A 179 13.45 -19.15 -19.26
N PHE A 180 14.41 -18.92 -18.38
CA PHE A 180 15.80 -18.69 -18.76
C PHE A 180 16.78 -19.66 -18.06
N LYS A 181 16.34 -20.39 -17.03
CA LYS A 181 17.12 -21.47 -16.43
C LYS A 181 16.18 -22.53 -15.88
N MET A 182 16.50 -23.77 -16.15
CA MET A 182 15.77 -24.92 -15.62
C MET A 182 16.74 -26.10 -15.48
N ASP A 183 16.88 -26.61 -14.27
CA ASP A 183 17.64 -27.83 -13.94
C ASP A 183 16.85 -28.66 -12.91
N GLU A 184 17.41 -29.77 -12.48
CA GLU A 184 16.77 -30.74 -11.60
C GLU A 184 16.17 -30.13 -10.31
N PHE A 185 16.79 -29.08 -9.75
CA PHE A 185 16.39 -28.48 -8.47
C PHE A 185 15.95 -27.03 -8.59
N THR A 186 16.15 -26.41 -9.76
CA THR A 186 16.03 -24.97 -9.94
C THR A 186 15.21 -24.64 -11.17
N LEU A 187 14.21 -23.81 -10.97
CA LEU A 187 13.41 -23.21 -12.04
C LEU A 187 13.54 -21.69 -11.95
N ALA A 188 13.97 -21.04 -13.02
CA ALA A 188 14.04 -19.59 -13.07
C ALA A 188 13.37 -19.06 -14.34
N PHE A 189 12.41 -18.15 -14.16
CA PHE A 189 11.65 -17.53 -15.21
C PHE A 189 11.41 -16.06 -14.93
N LYS A 190 10.97 -15.32 -15.92
CA LYS A 190 10.57 -13.91 -15.76
C LYS A 190 9.21 -13.66 -16.35
N ARG A 191 8.56 -12.62 -15.84
CA ARG A 191 7.27 -12.13 -16.30
C ARG A 191 7.23 -10.61 -16.17
N LYS A 192 6.62 -9.92 -17.14
CA LYS A 192 6.41 -8.47 -17.08
C LYS A 192 5.39 -8.10 -16.00
N PHE A 193 5.48 -6.84 -15.50
CA PHE A 193 4.45 -6.30 -14.61
C PHE A 193 3.09 -6.25 -15.31
N ASP A 194 3.10 -5.82 -16.57
CA ASP A 194 1.94 -5.75 -17.44
C ASP A 194 2.34 -6.40 -18.79
N THR A 195 1.72 -7.51 -19.10
CA THR A 195 1.94 -8.28 -20.34
C THR A 195 1.17 -7.69 -21.50
N CYS A 196 0.23 -6.78 -21.22
CA CYS A 196 -0.75 -6.28 -22.17
C CYS A 196 -1.71 -7.35 -22.69
N ASP A 197 -1.76 -8.50 -22.04
CA ASP A 197 -2.75 -9.55 -22.25
C ASP A 197 -3.94 -9.34 -21.32
N PRO A 198 -5.19 -9.30 -21.80
CA PRO A 198 -6.38 -9.14 -20.96
C PRO A 198 -6.68 -10.36 -20.09
N LEU A 199 -6.11 -11.53 -20.38
CA LEU A 199 -6.26 -12.76 -19.60
C LEU A 199 -5.26 -12.84 -18.45
N ASP A 200 -4.19 -12.05 -18.52
CA ASP A 200 -3.16 -11.99 -17.50
C ASP A 200 -3.50 -11.07 -16.35
N LEU A 201 -3.05 -11.46 -15.16
CA LEU A 201 -3.14 -10.60 -14.00
C LEU A 201 -1.94 -9.66 -13.96
N ARG A 202 -2.19 -8.35 -14.01
CA ARG A 202 -1.15 -7.35 -13.83
C ARG A 202 -0.51 -7.45 -12.44
N LEU A 203 0.83 -7.49 -12.39
CA LEU A 203 1.57 -7.38 -11.12
C LEU A 203 1.61 -5.92 -10.68
N HIS A 204 1.27 -5.64 -9.44
CA HIS A 204 1.23 -4.29 -8.86
C HIS A 204 1.91 -4.23 -7.49
N GLU A 205 2.08 -3.02 -6.96
CA GLU A 205 2.75 -2.80 -5.66
C GLU A 205 1.87 -3.19 -4.45
N GLY A 206 0.61 -3.60 -4.68
CA GLY A 206 -0.32 -4.08 -3.66
C GLY A 206 -0.15 -5.56 -3.31
N THR A 207 -1.16 -6.11 -2.66
CA THR A 207 -1.24 -7.52 -2.29
C THR A 207 -1.46 -8.39 -3.53
N MET A 208 -0.61 -9.41 -3.70
CA MET A 208 -0.75 -10.45 -4.71
C MET A 208 -0.95 -11.80 -4.02
N TYR A 209 -1.89 -12.57 -4.51
CA TYR A 209 -2.08 -13.95 -4.06
C TYR A 209 -1.32 -14.87 -5.02
N VAL A 210 -0.24 -15.45 -4.53
CA VAL A 210 0.57 -16.40 -5.28
C VAL A 210 0.11 -17.81 -4.94
N ALA A 211 -0.55 -18.45 -5.88
CA ALA A 211 -1.00 -19.83 -5.78
C ALA A 211 0.06 -20.76 -6.39
N TRP A 212 0.21 -21.93 -5.82
CA TRP A 212 1.13 -22.95 -6.32
C TRP A 212 0.59 -24.33 -6.06
N ALA A 213 0.92 -25.26 -6.94
CA ALA A 213 0.76 -26.69 -6.68
C ALA A 213 1.73 -27.50 -7.53
N ARG A 214 1.94 -28.75 -7.13
CA ARG A 214 2.71 -29.76 -7.86
C ARG A 214 2.01 -31.12 -7.79
N GLY A 215 2.31 -32.00 -8.72
CA GLY A 215 1.69 -33.32 -8.76
C GLY A 215 2.44 -34.34 -9.60
N GLU A 216 2.07 -35.62 -9.39
CA GLU A 216 2.75 -36.78 -9.98
C GLU A 216 2.05 -37.31 -11.25
N THR A 217 0.79 -36.94 -11.47
CA THR A 217 0.01 -37.45 -12.62
C THR A 217 0.37 -36.70 -13.90
N GLU A 218 0.51 -37.41 -15.00
CA GLU A 218 0.63 -36.76 -16.31
C GLU A 218 -0.67 -36.04 -16.65
N LEU A 219 -0.53 -34.77 -17.09
CA LEU A 219 -1.65 -33.95 -17.54
C LEU A 219 -1.53 -33.79 -19.06
N ALA A 220 -2.49 -34.26 -19.80
CA ALA A 220 -2.54 -34.06 -21.24
C ALA A 220 -3.39 -32.80 -21.54
N LEU A 221 -2.82 -31.88 -22.29
CA LEU A 221 -3.55 -30.76 -22.89
C LEU A 221 -4.39 -31.31 -24.05
N GLU A 222 -5.65 -31.69 -23.75
CA GLU A 222 -6.63 -32.00 -24.78
C GLU A 222 -7.35 -30.74 -25.24
N ASP A 223 -7.35 -30.45 -26.52
CA ASP A 223 -7.95 -29.23 -27.11
C ASP A 223 -7.47 -27.91 -26.42
N HIS A 224 -6.19 -27.82 -26.05
CA HIS A 224 -5.58 -26.68 -25.35
C HIS A 224 -6.12 -26.41 -23.93
N GLN A 225 -6.75 -27.38 -23.30
CA GLN A 225 -7.25 -27.28 -21.93
C GLN A 225 -7.11 -28.63 -21.19
N PHE A 226 -7.08 -28.56 -19.88
CA PHE A 226 -7.18 -29.74 -18.98
C PHE A 226 -7.94 -29.34 -17.70
N PRO A 227 -8.59 -30.32 -17.03
CA PRO A 227 -9.23 -30.05 -15.76
C PRO A 227 -8.15 -29.67 -14.71
N LEU A 228 -8.42 -28.61 -13.94
CA LEU A 228 -7.50 -28.20 -12.87
C LEU A 228 -7.36 -29.37 -11.87
N PRO A 229 -6.13 -29.85 -11.62
CA PRO A 229 -5.92 -30.96 -10.71
C PRO A 229 -6.39 -30.62 -9.30
N ASN A 230 -7.18 -31.48 -8.69
CA ASN A 230 -7.57 -31.35 -7.30
C ASN A 230 -6.45 -31.86 -6.38
N VAL A 231 -5.56 -30.99 -5.98
CA VAL A 231 -4.48 -31.31 -5.04
C VAL A 231 -4.95 -30.97 -3.63
N THR A 232 -5.21 -32.00 -2.84
CA THR A 232 -5.72 -31.85 -1.46
C THR A 232 -4.65 -32.03 -0.38
N ALA A 233 -3.45 -32.51 -0.77
CA ALA A 233 -2.34 -32.70 0.16
C ALA A 233 -1.78 -31.33 0.61
N PRO A 234 -1.69 -31.05 1.93
CA PRO A 234 -1.33 -29.72 2.44
C PRO A 234 0.07 -29.23 2.04
N HIS A 235 0.96 -30.14 1.60
CA HIS A 235 2.34 -29.82 1.21
C HIS A 235 2.54 -29.82 -0.30
N GLU A 236 1.48 -30.03 -1.07
CA GLU A 236 1.54 -30.10 -2.53
C GLU A 236 0.78 -28.98 -3.23
N ALA A 237 0.07 -28.17 -2.48
CA ALA A 237 -0.60 -26.96 -2.96
C ALA A 237 -0.73 -25.91 -1.87
N GLY A 238 -0.80 -24.65 -2.26
CA GLY A 238 -1.00 -23.57 -1.31
C GLY A 238 -1.18 -22.20 -1.97
N VAL A 239 -1.49 -21.21 -1.13
CA VAL A 239 -1.59 -19.80 -1.52
C VAL A 239 -0.85 -18.97 -0.50
N LYS A 240 -0.02 -18.06 -0.97
CA LYS A 240 0.67 -17.04 -0.13
C LYS A 240 0.26 -15.64 -0.58
N MET A 241 -0.04 -14.78 0.39
CA MET A 241 -0.20 -13.34 0.13
C MET A 241 1.16 -12.68 0.17
N LEU A 242 1.51 -11.94 -0.86
CA LEU A 242 2.82 -11.31 -1.02
C LEU A 242 2.68 -9.91 -1.62
N GLN A 243 3.59 -9.03 -1.29
CA GLN A 243 3.90 -7.87 -2.10
C GLN A 243 5.03 -8.28 -3.07
N LEU A 244 4.72 -8.54 -4.33
CA LEU A 244 5.74 -8.93 -5.32
C LEU A 244 6.58 -7.75 -5.76
N LEU A 245 5.98 -6.60 -6.05
CA LEU A 245 6.71 -5.39 -6.44
C LEU A 245 7.19 -4.63 -5.19
N ARG A 246 8.20 -5.16 -4.53
CA ARG A 246 8.85 -4.55 -3.36
C ARG A 246 9.98 -3.61 -3.79
N ALA A 247 10.17 -2.52 -3.03
CA ALA A 247 11.40 -1.73 -3.11
C ALA A 247 12.63 -2.58 -2.69
N ASP A 248 13.81 -2.20 -3.18
CA ASP A 248 15.07 -2.85 -2.80
C ASP A 248 15.24 -2.83 -1.27
N LYS A 249 15.78 -3.92 -0.71
CA LYS A 249 16.07 -4.03 0.73
C LYS A 249 17.15 -3.01 1.13
N ILE A 250 16.93 -2.35 2.24
CA ILE A 250 17.91 -1.46 2.84
C ILE A 250 18.76 -2.28 3.80
N LEU A 251 20.03 -2.46 3.47
CA LEU A 251 20.98 -3.12 4.36
C LEU A 251 21.55 -2.10 5.37
N ILE A 252 21.50 -2.46 6.64
CA ILE A 252 22.06 -1.65 7.73
C ILE A 252 23.20 -2.45 8.34
N PRO A 253 24.44 -1.88 8.43
CA PRO A 253 25.54 -2.52 9.15
C PRO A 253 25.16 -2.72 10.63
N GLU A 254 25.26 -3.94 11.13
CA GLU A 254 24.84 -4.26 12.51
C GLU A 254 25.84 -3.79 13.57
N SER A 255 27.10 -3.52 13.17
CA SER A 255 28.20 -3.19 14.10
C SER A 255 27.97 -1.92 14.94
N ASP A 256 27.12 -1.00 14.47
CA ASP A 256 26.95 0.32 15.09
C ASP A 256 25.54 0.57 15.63
N LEU A 257 24.77 -0.51 15.82
CA LEU A 257 23.39 -0.43 16.26
C LEU A 257 23.22 -0.85 17.73
N ASP A 258 22.55 -0.01 18.49
CA ASP A 258 21.94 -0.42 19.77
C ASP A 258 20.59 -1.12 19.51
N GLN A 259 20.20 -2.01 20.40
CA GLN A 259 18.95 -2.75 20.30
C GLN A 259 18.17 -2.66 21.61
N VAL A 260 16.85 -2.58 21.49
CA VAL A 260 15.92 -2.70 22.62
C VAL A 260 14.74 -3.56 22.22
N GLU A 261 14.29 -4.41 23.14
CA GLU A 261 13.09 -5.23 22.93
C GLU A 261 11.92 -4.65 23.74
N ILE A 262 10.82 -4.44 23.02
CA ILE A 262 9.51 -4.07 23.60
C ILE A 262 8.60 -5.27 23.37
N THR A 263 8.48 -6.13 24.41
CA THR A 263 7.76 -7.40 24.30
C THR A 263 6.84 -7.59 25.50
N LEU A 264 5.76 -8.31 25.30
CA LEU A 264 4.94 -8.80 26.41
C LEU A 264 5.78 -9.59 27.40
N LYS A 265 5.32 -9.67 28.64
CA LYS A 265 5.95 -10.41 29.72
C LYS A 265 4.98 -11.44 30.25
N GLU A 266 5.13 -12.70 29.80
CA GLU A 266 4.32 -13.84 30.23
C GLU A 266 2.81 -13.54 30.20
N ALA A 267 2.34 -12.90 29.11
CA ALA A 267 0.95 -12.50 28.98
C ALA A 267 0.06 -13.73 28.79
N PRO A 268 -0.85 -14.05 29.71
CA PRO A 268 -1.78 -15.13 29.51
C PRO A 268 -2.78 -14.74 28.40
N ILE A 269 -2.90 -15.58 27.37
CA ILE A 269 -3.88 -15.38 26.32
C ILE A 269 -5.24 -15.86 26.84
N PRO A 270 -6.25 -14.97 26.97
CA PRO A 270 -7.56 -15.37 27.42
C PRO A 270 -8.24 -16.33 26.44
N ASN A 271 -9.09 -17.23 26.96
CA ASN A 271 -9.94 -18.12 26.17
C ASN A 271 -11.17 -17.37 25.61
N LYS A 272 -10.91 -16.25 24.93
CA LYS A 272 -11.89 -15.39 24.24
C LYS A 272 -11.47 -15.27 22.78
N GLU A 273 -12.44 -15.10 21.90
CA GLU A 273 -12.19 -14.93 20.46
C GLU A 273 -11.27 -13.73 20.18
N THR A 274 -11.52 -12.60 20.84
CA THR A 274 -10.77 -11.36 20.67
C THR A 274 -10.33 -10.81 22.03
N THR A 275 -9.07 -10.40 22.14
CA THR A 275 -8.53 -9.72 23.33
C THR A 275 -7.46 -8.70 22.91
N TYR A 276 -7.52 -7.51 23.49
CA TYR A 276 -6.47 -6.51 23.43
C TYR A 276 -5.68 -6.51 24.73
N TRP A 277 -4.37 -6.79 24.64
CA TRP A 277 -3.48 -6.84 25.79
C TRP A 277 -2.46 -5.70 25.72
N CYS A 278 -2.41 -4.90 26.80
CA CYS A 278 -1.51 -3.75 26.91
C CYS A 278 -0.37 -4.04 27.88
N HIS A 279 0.85 -3.68 27.47
CA HIS A 279 2.03 -3.71 28.31
C HIS A 279 2.72 -2.35 28.28
N VAL A 280 2.76 -1.67 29.42
CA VAL A 280 3.49 -0.42 29.60
C VAL A 280 4.83 -0.73 30.27
N GLN A 281 5.92 -0.38 29.59
CA GLN A 281 7.26 -0.55 30.11
C GLN A 281 8.07 0.75 30.03
N ARG A 282 9.07 0.87 30.91
CA ARG A 282 10.07 1.90 30.83
C ARG A 282 11.25 1.37 29.99
N LEU A 283 11.69 2.15 29.03
CA LEU A 283 12.92 1.88 28.29
C LEU A 283 14.12 2.21 29.15
N ASP A 284 15.12 1.33 29.14
CA ASP A 284 16.31 1.44 29.97
C ASP A 284 17.34 2.43 29.43
N SER A 285 18.52 2.45 30.06
CA SER A 285 19.63 3.39 29.90
C SER A 285 20.10 3.66 28.45
N VAL A 286 19.74 2.83 27.49
CA VAL A 286 20.14 2.97 26.09
C VAL A 286 19.63 4.26 25.46
N ILE A 287 18.53 4.82 25.98
CA ILE A 287 17.88 6.02 25.42
C ILE A 287 18.26 7.33 26.08
N HIS A 288 19.28 7.36 26.94
CA HIS A 288 19.79 8.62 27.56
C HIS A 288 20.30 9.63 26.51
N HIS A 289 20.78 9.12 25.37
CA HIS A 289 21.16 9.94 24.23
C HIS A 289 20.10 9.83 23.13
N ARG A 290 20.02 10.87 22.32
CA ARG A 290 19.17 10.84 21.14
C ARG A 290 19.70 9.85 20.12
N HIS A 291 18.84 8.95 19.65
CA HIS A 291 19.10 8.00 18.60
C HIS A 291 18.07 8.14 17.49
N HIS A 292 18.36 7.54 16.35
CA HIS A 292 17.35 7.25 15.34
C HIS A 292 17.02 5.76 15.31
N ILE A 293 15.75 5.41 15.49
CA ILE A 293 15.27 4.08 15.13
C ILE A 293 15.42 3.93 13.62
N VAL A 294 16.07 2.86 13.22
CA VAL A 294 16.39 2.56 11.82
C VAL A 294 15.71 1.28 11.34
N GLN A 295 15.23 0.44 12.27
CA GLN A 295 14.53 -0.79 11.92
C GLN A 295 13.62 -1.26 13.05
N PHE A 296 12.43 -1.76 12.65
CA PHE A 296 11.51 -2.51 13.50
C PHE A 296 11.45 -3.96 13.01
N GLU A 297 11.81 -4.90 13.88
CA GLU A 297 11.77 -6.34 13.64
C GLU A 297 10.68 -6.96 14.52
N PRO A 298 9.63 -7.57 13.95
CA PRO A 298 8.60 -8.24 14.74
C PRO A 298 9.15 -9.52 15.36
N LEU A 299 8.86 -9.72 16.64
CA LEU A 299 9.17 -10.93 17.40
C LEU A 299 7.87 -11.67 17.71
N ILE A 300 7.51 -12.62 16.86
CA ILE A 300 6.27 -13.39 17.00
C ILE A 300 6.58 -14.70 17.71
N ARG A 301 5.97 -14.94 18.90
CA ARG A 301 6.17 -16.15 19.71
C ARG A 301 5.01 -17.12 19.59
N THR A 302 3.79 -16.60 19.35
CA THR A 302 2.58 -17.41 19.19
C THR A 302 1.95 -17.13 17.82
N PRO A 303 2.55 -17.67 16.71
CA PRO A 303 2.05 -17.45 15.37
C PRO A 303 0.63 -18.00 15.21
N GLY A 304 -0.20 -17.31 14.42
CA GLY A 304 -1.60 -17.68 14.17
C GLY A 304 -2.60 -17.16 15.20
N ILE A 305 -2.12 -16.67 16.37
CA ILE A 305 -2.98 -16.04 17.38
C ILE A 305 -2.74 -14.53 17.46
N ILE A 306 -1.52 -14.07 17.21
CA ILE A 306 -1.24 -12.62 17.12
C ILE A 306 -1.82 -12.11 15.81
N HIS A 307 -2.79 -11.19 15.89
CA HIS A 307 -3.39 -10.55 14.73
C HIS A 307 -2.65 -9.27 14.34
N HIS A 308 -2.44 -8.35 15.30
CA HIS A 308 -1.57 -7.18 15.14
C HIS A 308 -0.95 -6.76 16.47
N MET A 309 0.09 -5.94 16.36
CA MET A 309 0.79 -5.34 17.48
C MET A 309 1.11 -3.89 17.19
N GLU A 310 0.99 -3.01 18.18
CA GLU A 310 1.27 -1.59 18.08
C GLU A 310 2.16 -1.13 19.24
N VAL A 311 3.14 -0.29 18.94
CA VAL A 311 3.96 0.38 19.96
C VAL A 311 3.64 1.86 19.94
N PHE A 312 3.31 2.38 21.12
CA PHE A 312 3.02 3.79 21.33
C PHE A 312 4.04 4.42 22.28
N HIS A 313 4.53 5.61 21.95
CA HIS A 313 5.28 6.45 22.87
C HIS A 313 4.32 7.19 23.80
N CYS A 314 4.73 7.35 25.06
CA CYS A 314 3.99 8.12 26.05
C CYS A 314 4.40 9.59 25.99
N GLU A 315 3.56 10.46 25.41
CA GLU A 315 3.82 11.89 25.32
C GLU A 315 3.50 12.60 26.64
N ALA A 316 4.43 12.50 27.57
CA ALA A 316 4.39 13.10 28.90
C ALA A 316 5.69 13.86 29.19
N GLY A 317 5.75 14.64 30.27
CA GLY A 317 6.98 15.30 30.68
C GLY A 317 8.13 14.32 30.88
N GLU A 318 9.38 14.73 30.57
CA GLU A 318 10.58 13.87 30.62
C GLU A 318 10.71 13.07 31.93
N HIS A 319 10.35 13.68 33.06
CA HIS A 319 10.45 13.09 34.40
C HIS A 319 9.10 12.58 34.92
N GLU A 320 8.06 12.61 34.09
CA GLU A 320 6.75 12.14 34.50
C GLU A 320 6.72 10.62 34.48
N GLU A 321 6.40 10.01 35.64
CA GLU A 321 6.28 8.57 35.76
C GLU A 321 4.91 8.09 35.28
N ILE A 322 4.95 7.12 34.35
CA ILE A 322 3.77 6.42 33.84
C ILE A 322 3.68 5.06 34.55
N PRO A 323 2.50 4.66 35.08
CA PRO A 323 2.34 3.37 35.73
C PRO A 323 2.72 2.21 34.81
N LEU A 324 3.59 1.32 35.27
CA LEU A 324 3.83 0.05 34.59
C LEU A 324 2.54 -0.76 34.58
N TYR A 325 2.28 -1.44 33.50
CA TYR A 325 1.06 -2.21 33.31
C TYR A 325 1.32 -3.46 32.46
N ASN A 326 0.61 -4.54 32.76
CA ASN A 326 0.58 -5.74 31.95
C ASN A 326 -0.79 -6.40 32.13
N GLY A 327 -1.71 -6.22 31.17
CA GLY A 327 -3.08 -6.67 31.32
C GLY A 327 -4.01 -6.27 30.19
N ASP A 328 -5.29 -6.56 30.36
CA ASP A 328 -6.36 -6.19 29.44
C ASP A 328 -6.40 -4.68 29.20
N CYS A 329 -6.37 -4.23 27.94
CA CYS A 329 -6.33 -2.81 27.57
C CYS A 329 -7.56 -2.03 28.07
N GLU A 330 -8.71 -2.68 28.26
CA GLU A 330 -9.90 -2.04 28.83
C GLU A 330 -9.65 -1.52 30.26
N LYS A 331 -8.71 -2.16 30.96
CA LYS A 331 -8.33 -1.83 32.35
C LYS A 331 -7.06 -0.99 32.45
N LEU A 332 -6.59 -0.45 31.32
CA LEU A 332 -5.40 0.40 31.26
C LEU A 332 -5.54 1.59 32.23
N PRO A 333 -4.56 1.87 33.10
CA PRO A 333 -4.60 3.02 34.01
C PRO A 333 -4.78 4.33 33.23
N ALA A 334 -5.65 5.23 33.75
CA ALA A 334 -5.98 6.49 33.08
C ALA A 334 -4.73 7.32 32.71
N LYS A 335 -3.71 7.32 33.59
CA LYS A 335 -2.44 8.03 33.36
C LYS A 335 -1.63 7.43 32.20
N ALA A 336 -1.78 6.14 31.90
CA ALA A 336 -1.09 5.48 30.78
C ALA A 336 -1.77 5.74 29.43
N LYS A 337 -2.93 6.41 29.38
CA LYS A 337 -3.61 6.79 28.13
C LYS A 337 -2.86 7.86 27.34
N VAL A 338 -1.90 8.56 27.96
CA VAL A 338 -0.98 9.48 27.24
C VAL A 338 -0.01 8.75 26.30
N CYS A 339 0.06 7.40 26.39
CA CYS A 339 0.83 6.57 25.48
C CYS A 339 -0.01 6.33 24.20
N SER A 340 -0.09 7.33 23.34
CA SER A 340 -0.95 7.34 22.15
C SER A 340 -0.22 7.62 20.83
N LYS A 341 1.04 8.07 20.90
CA LYS A 341 1.83 8.37 19.67
C LYS A 341 2.36 7.10 19.04
N VAL A 342 1.88 6.78 17.86
CA VAL A 342 2.28 5.57 17.13
C VAL A 342 3.77 5.63 16.77
N MET A 343 4.50 4.57 17.11
CA MET A 343 5.92 4.38 16.76
C MET A 343 6.10 3.23 15.77
N ALA A 344 5.46 2.10 16.03
CA ALA A 344 5.56 0.90 15.21
C ALA A 344 4.22 0.18 15.17
N LEU A 345 3.95 -0.43 14.03
CA LEU A 345 2.76 -1.21 13.78
C LEU A 345 3.15 -2.47 13.01
N TRP A 346 2.60 -3.61 13.42
CA TRP A 346 2.74 -4.88 12.72
C TRP A 346 1.40 -5.59 12.67
N ALA A 347 1.08 -6.17 11.52
CA ALA A 347 -0.05 -7.06 11.37
C ALA A 347 0.37 -8.33 10.63
N MET A 348 -0.47 -9.36 10.68
CA MET A 348 -0.19 -10.69 10.11
C MET A 348 0.41 -10.59 8.70
N GLY A 349 1.49 -11.33 8.47
CA GLY A 349 2.22 -11.36 7.22
C GLY A 349 3.29 -10.28 7.05
N ALA A 350 3.30 -9.24 7.90
CA ALA A 350 4.27 -8.16 7.79
C ALA A 350 5.69 -8.62 8.11
N SER A 351 6.63 -8.12 7.34
CA SER A 351 8.07 -8.34 7.51
C SER A 351 8.73 -7.21 8.32
N THR A 352 10.04 -7.31 8.50
CA THR A 352 10.86 -6.27 9.12
C THR A 352 10.78 -4.97 8.31
N PHE A 353 10.49 -3.85 8.96
CA PHE A 353 10.47 -2.53 8.35
C PHE A 353 11.76 -1.76 8.62
N THR A 354 12.37 -1.25 7.57
CA THR A 354 13.66 -0.54 7.62
C THR A 354 13.52 0.87 7.06
N TYR A 355 13.98 1.86 7.85
CA TYR A 355 14.00 3.26 7.46
C TYR A 355 15.06 3.54 6.38
N PRO A 356 14.81 4.48 5.45
CA PRO A 356 15.75 4.86 4.42
C PRO A 356 17.03 5.48 5.01
N PRO A 357 18.19 5.39 4.33
CA PRO A 357 19.46 5.87 4.89
C PRO A 357 19.45 7.35 5.33
N GLU A 358 18.62 8.16 4.69
CA GLU A 358 18.51 9.61 4.94
C GLU A 358 17.66 9.97 6.17
N ALA A 359 16.82 9.06 6.69
CA ALA A 359 15.88 9.38 7.78
C ALA A 359 15.78 8.25 8.82
N GLY A 360 15.46 8.62 10.07
CA GLY A 360 15.16 7.69 11.16
C GLY A 360 14.16 8.28 12.14
N LEU A 361 13.40 7.42 12.83
CA LEU A 361 12.43 7.87 13.83
C LEU A 361 13.18 8.25 15.12
N PRO A 362 13.06 9.49 15.61
CA PRO A 362 13.80 9.92 16.80
C PRO A 362 13.33 9.22 18.05
N ILE A 363 14.28 8.79 18.90
CA ILE A 363 14.02 8.19 20.20
C ILE A 363 15.11 8.62 21.19
N GLY A 364 14.72 8.85 22.44
CA GLY A 364 15.63 9.21 23.52
C GLY A 364 16.15 10.64 23.46
N GLY A 365 17.06 10.96 24.39
CA GLY A 365 17.64 12.28 24.59
C GLY A 365 16.81 13.20 25.49
N PRO A 366 17.25 14.45 25.69
CA PRO A 366 16.57 15.41 26.55
C PRO A 366 15.12 15.66 26.08
N GLY A 367 14.19 15.72 27.03
CA GLY A 367 12.77 15.93 26.77
C GLY A 367 11.98 14.66 26.37
N PHE A 368 12.65 13.52 26.21
CA PHE A 368 12.00 12.27 25.86
C PHE A 368 11.50 11.54 27.09
N ASN A 369 10.21 11.26 27.19
CA ASN A 369 9.66 10.41 28.24
C ASN A 369 10.00 8.93 27.95
N PRO A 370 10.61 8.18 28.92
CA PRO A 370 11.15 6.86 28.65
C PRO A 370 10.10 5.74 28.58
N TYR A 371 8.82 6.04 28.67
CA TYR A 371 7.78 5.02 28.68
C TYR A 371 7.17 4.78 27.32
N VAL A 372 6.90 3.51 27.05
CA VAL A 372 6.19 3.04 25.85
C VAL A 372 5.10 2.05 26.24
N ARG A 373 4.07 1.99 25.44
CA ARG A 373 2.99 0.99 25.53
C ARG A 373 3.04 0.08 24.31
N LEU A 374 3.14 -1.21 24.54
CA LEU A 374 2.88 -2.24 23.54
C LEU A 374 1.42 -2.69 23.69
N GLU A 375 0.69 -2.70 22.59
CA GLU A 375 -0.65 -3.26 22.50
C GLU A 375 -0.62 -4.45 21.55
N VAL A 376 -1.19 -5.58 21.97
CA VAL A 376 -1.27 -6.80 21.17
C VAL A 376 -2.71 -7.26 21.07
N HIS A 377 -3.17 -7.42 19.84
CA HIS A 377 -4.46 -8.03 19.55
C HIS A 377 -4.30 -9.53 19.35
N PHE A 378 -4.87 -10.29 20.28
CA PHE A 378 -5.02 -11.74 20.17
C PHE A 378 -6.32 -12.09 19.46
N ASN A 379 -6.22 -12.85 18.36
CA ASN A 379 -7.33 -13.49 17.66
C ASN A 379 -7.30 -14.99 17.97
N ASN A 380 -8.13 -15.45 18.89
CA ASN A 380 -8.19 -16.81 19.39
C ASN A 380 -9.59 -17.45 19.15
N PRO A 381 -10.00 -17.64 17.88
CA PRO A 381 -11.34 -18.09 17.55
C PRO A 381 -11.66 -19.50 18.06
N GLU A 382 -10.63 -20.32 18.28
CA GLU A 382 -10.79 -21.64 18.88
C GLU A 382 -10.87 -21.63 20.43
N MET A 383 -10.80 -20.43 21.04
CA MET A 383 -10.82 -20.22 22.49
C MET A 383 -9.86 -21.13 23.27
N LYS A 384 -8.67 -21.35 22.70
CA LYS A 384 -7.60 -22.14 23.35
C LYS A 384 -7.23 -21.53 24.68
N ALA A 385 -7.14 -22.36 25.73
CA ALA A 385 -6.77 -21.95 27.06
C ALA A 385 -5.32 -22.34 27.38
N GLY A 386 -4.72 -21.65 28.38
CA GLY A 386 -3.40 -21.98 28.92
C GLY A 386 -2.22 -21.54 28.03
N LEU A 387 -2.47 -20.72 27.02
CA LEU A 387 -1.43 -20.14 26.18
C LEU A 387 -0.85 -18.90 26.87
N VAL A 388 0.46 -18.70 26.66
CA VAL A 388 1.22 -17.54 27.16
C VAL A 388 2.00 -16.95 26.00
N ASP A 389 2.06 -15.63 25.92
CA ASP A 389 2.77 -14.91 24.87
C ASP A 389 3.81 -13.92 25.38
N ASN A 390 4.89 -13.80 24.62
CA ASN A 390 5.99 -12.87 24.84
C ASN A 390 6.37 -12.14 23.51
N SER A 391 5.42 -11.98 22.62
CA SER A 391 5.61 -11.29 21.34
C SER A 391 5.78 -9.78 21.50
N GLY A 392 6.29 -9.12 20.47
CA GLY A 392 6.52 -7.68 20.44
C GLY A 392 7.49 -7.30 19.33
N PHE A 393 8.35 -6.33 19.60
CA PHE A 393 9.32 -5.80 18.64
C PHE A 393 10.73 -5.78 19.17
N ARG A 394 11.70 -6.05 18.30
CA ARG A 394 13.08 -5.63 18.45
C ARG A 394 13.28 -4.35 17.64
N ILE A 395 13.70 -3.31 18.33
CA ILE A 395 13.97 -2.00 17.73
C ILE A 395 15.49 -1.85 17.61
N LYS A 396 15.98 -1.59 16.39
CA LYS A 396 17.39 -1.28 16.15
C LYS A 396 17.55 0.24 15.99
N MET A 397 18.53 0.79 16.69
CA MET A 397 18.76 2.23 16.80
C MET A 397 20.19 2.58 16.45
N SER A 398 20.39 3.68 15.72
CA SER A 398 21.70 4.23 15.41
C SER A 398 22.01 5.43 16.30
N LYS A 399 23.22 5.48 16.88
CA LYS A 399 23.77 6.65 17.58
C LYS A 399 24.15 7.76 16.61
N VAL A 400 24.53 7.38 15.39
CA VAL A 400 24.80 8.34 14.33
C VAL A 400 23.45 8.80 13.77
N LEU A 401 23.06 10.03 14.08
CA LEU A 401 21.81 10.59 13.61
C LEU A 401 21.84 10.73 12.09
N ARG A 402 20.76 10.32 11.44
CA ARG A 402 20.54 10.52 10.00
C ARG A 402 20.18 11.98 9.72
N GLN A 403 20.19 12.35 8.45
CA GLN A 403 19.97 13.74 8.04
C GLN A 403 18.62 14.29 8.48
N TYR A 404 17.57 13.45 8.47
CA TYR A 404 16.22 13.85 8.80
C TYR A 404 15.64 13.01 9.94
N ASP A 405 14.90 13.68 10.82
CA ASP A 405 13.91 13.00 11.66
C ASP A 405 12.75 12.54 10.79
N ALA A 406 12.34 11.31 10.98
CA ALA A 406 11.11 10.78 10.40
C ALA A 406 9.95 10.92 11.39
N ALA A 407 8.74 10.86 10.87
CA ALA A 407 7.51 10.81 11.65
C ALA A 407 6.47 9.90 10.98
N VAL A 408 5.41 9.60 11.72
CA VAL A 408 4.23 8.87 11.24
C VAL A 408 3.05 9.82 11.21
N MET A 409 2.17 9.66 10.23
CA MET A 409 0.92 10.42 10.11
C MET A 409 -0.22 9.48 9.74
N GLU A 410 -1.37 9.69 10.36
CA GLU A 410 -2.60 8.99 10.01
C GLU A 410 -3.40 9.77 8.96
N LEU A 411 -3.67 9.14 7.83
CA LEU A 411 -4.55 9.65 6.77
C LEU A 411 -5.81 8.79 6.68
N GLY A 412 -6.96 9.37 6.45
CA GLY A 412 -8.18 8.60 6.20
C GLY A 412 -9.44 9.17 6.84
N LEU A 413 -10.31 8.27 7.30
CA LEU A 413 -11.58 8.62 7.94
C LEU A 413 -11.46 8.66 9.48
N GLU A 414 -12.28 9.50 10.11
CA GLU A 414 -12.47 9.46 11.55
C GLU A 414 -13.16 8.16 11.97
N TYR A 415 -12.74 7.57 13.09
CA TYR A 415 -13.26 6.29 13.61
C TYR A 415 -14.56 6.51 14.39
N THR A 416 -15.60 6.98 13.72
CA THR A 416 -16.88 7.36 14.34
C THR A 416 -18.07 6.83 13.55
N ASP A 417 -19.25 6.83 14.18
CA ASP A 417 -20.51 6.43 13.56
C ASP A 417 -21.07 7.46 12.56
N LYS A 418 -20.28 8.49 12.18
CA LYS A 418 -20.54 9.29 10.98
C LYS A 418 -20.28 8.50 9.70
N MET A 419 -19.40 7.50 9.77
CA MET A 419 -19.14 6.56 8.69
C MET A 419 -20.15 5.42 8.73
N ALA A 420 -20.81 5.16 7.61
CA ALA A 420 -21.71 4.02 7.45
C ALA A 420 -21.57 3.39 6.07
N ILE A 421 -21.59 2.07 6.03
CA ILE A 421 -21.50 1.26 4.82
C ILE A 421 -22.82 0.47 4.69
N PRO A 422 -23.61 0.68 3.63
CA PRO A 422 -24.86 -0.05 3.42
C PRO A 422 -24.63 -1.57 3.32
N PRO A 423 -25.60 -2.40 3.71
CA PRO A 423 -25.51 -3.85 3.53
C PRO A 423 -25.61 -4.24 2.05
N GLY A 424 -25.10 -5.43 1.70
CA GLY A 424 -25.27 -6.05 0.38
C GLY A 424 -24.30 -5.52 -0.69
N GLN A 425 -23.29 -4.72 -0.33
CA GLN A 425 -22.35 -4.12 -1.26
C GLN A 425 -21.19 -5.08 -1.57
N THR A 426 -20.72 -5.07 -2.81
CA THR A 426 -19.50 -5.82 -3.19
C THR A 426 -18.23 -5.01 -3.01
N ALA A 427 -18.30 -3.67 -3.19
CA ALA A 427 -17.15 -2.76 -3.08
C ALA A 427 -17.62 -1.30 -2.86
N PHE A 428 -18.31 -1.00 -1.76
CA PHE A 428 -18.79 0.36 -1.47
C PHE A 428 -17.61 1.26 -1.07
N PRO A 429 -17.36 2.39 -1.77
CA PRO A 429 -16.24 3.27 -1.49
C PRO A 429 -16.56 4.32 -0.43
N LEU A 430 -15.59 4.55 0.46
CA LEU A 430 -15.59 5.68 1.38
C LEU A 430 -14.22 6.35 1.36
N SER A 431 -14.19 7.67 1.32
CA SER A 431 -12.98 8.47 1.22
C SER A 431 -12.77 9.36 2.43
N GLY A 432 -11.56 9.29 2.99
CA GLY A 432 -11.06 10.24 3.96
C GLY A 432 -10.13 11.25 3.29
N TYR A 433 -10.29 12.51 3.63
CA TYR A 433 -9.61 13.64 3.00
C TYR A 433 -8.62 14.28 3.96
N CYS A 434 -7.37 14.43 3.52
CA CYS A 434 -6.42 15.37 4.06
C CYS A 434 -6.37 16.56 3.10
N VAL A 435 -7.18 17.59 3.38
CA VAL A 435 -7.41 18.70 2.46
C VAL A 435 -6.21 19.63 2.36
N ALA A 436 -6.14 20.38 1.26
CA ALA A 436 -5.08 21.34 0.97
C ALA A 436 -4.85 22.38 2.09
N ASP A 437 -5.91 22.80 2.77
CA ASP A 437 -5.82 23.77 3.89
C ASP A 437 -5.03 23.19 5.07
N CYS A 438 -5.19 21.88 5.37
CA CYS A 438 -4.45 21.24 6.45
C CYS A 438 -2.96 21.12 6.11
N THR A 439 -2.62 20.65 4.93
CA THR A 439 -1.22 20.56 4.51
C THR A 439 -0.55 21.93 4.42
N LYS A 440 -1.30 22.96 3.99
CA LYS A 440 -0.84 24.35 3.95
C LYS A 440 -0.55 24.89 5.34
N ALA A 441 -1.36 24.57 6.34
CA ALA A 441 -1.18 25.01 7.71
C ALA A 441 -0.05 24.27 8.46
N ALA A 442 0.20 22.99 8.10
CA ALA A 442 1.00 22.08 8.93
C ALA A 442 2.35 21.69 8.32
N LEU A 443 2.52 21.73 6.99
CA LEU A 443 3.74 21.28 6.34
C LEU A 443 4.76 22.41 6.13
N PRO A 444 6.07 22.10 6.16
CA PRO A 444 7.11 23.07 5.83
C PRO A 444 7.08 23.43 4.34
N ALA A 445 7.61 24.61 3.98
CA ALA A 445 7.64 25.08 2.59
C ALA A 445 8.30 24.09 1.60
N THR A 446 9.25 23.29 2.08
CA THR A 446 9.92 22.22 1.29
C THR A 446 9.06 20.99 1.12
N GLY A 447 7.93 20.91 1.83
CA GLY A 447 7.09 19.71 1.89
C GLY A 447 7.71 18.57 2.68
N ILE A 448 7.08 17.41 2.56
CA ILE A 448 7.52 16.12 3.14
C ILE A 448 7.71 15.09 2.04
N ILE A 449 8.50 14.07 2.30
CA ILE A 449 8.69 12.90 1.42
C ILE A 449 8.13 11.68 2.13
N ILE A 450 7.14 11.03 1.53
CA ILE A 450 6.56 9.78 2.05
C ILE A 450 7.42 8.63 1.53
N PHE A 451 7.89 7.75 2.41
CA PHE A 451 8.73 6.59 2.07
C PHE A 451 8.15 5.26 2.51
N GLY A 452 7.18 5.28 3.40
CA GLY A 452 6.51 4.09 3.90
C GLY A 452 5.02 4.30 4.03
N SER A 453 4.25 3.24 3.91
CA SER A 453 2.79 3.27 3.98
C SER A 453 2.25 1.95 4.50
N GLN A 454 1.30 2.01 5.42
CA GLN A 454 0.53 0.86 5.85
C GLN A 454 -0.95 1.15 5.72
N LEU A 455 -1.60 0.42 4.83
CA LEU A 455 -3.04 0.49 4.63
C LEU A 455 -3.75 -0.35 5.69
N HIS A 456 -4.82 0.19 6.27
CA HIS A 456 -5.56 -0.48 7.31
C HIS A 456 -7.07 -0.28 7.16
N THR A 457 -7.79 -1.39 7.21
CA THR A 457 -9.24 -1.49 7.44
C THR A 457 -9.51 -2.65 8.39
N HIS A 458 -10.74 -2.79 8.85
CA HIS A 458 -11.15 -4.00 9.54
C HIS A 458 -11.62 -5.09 8.55
N LEU A 459 -12.66 -5.88 8.91
CA LEU A 459 -12.98 -7.15 8.24
C LEU A 459 -13.51 -7.02 6.81
N ARG A 460 -14.08 -5.86 6.42
CA ARG A 460 -14.83 -5.71 5.15
C ARG A 460 -14.03 -5.05 4.05
N GLY A 461 -12.84 -4.51 4.36
CA GLY A 461 -12.01 -3.85 3.36
C GLY A 461 -11.51 -4.81 2.29
N VAL A 462 -11.67 -4.42 1.02
CA VAL A 462 -11.27 -5.24 -0.14
C VAL A 462 -10.33 -4.52 -1.09
N ARG A 463 -10.25 -3.20 -1.00
CA ARG A 463 -9.35 -2.35 -1.77
C ARG A 463 -9.07 -1.09 -0.98
N VAL A 464 -7.84 -0.58 -1.03
CA VAL A 464 -7.46 0.69 -0.42
C VAL A 464 -6.45 1.41 -1.31
N LEU A 465 -6.62 2.71 -1.50
CA LEU A 465 -5.66 3.53 -2.24
C LEU A 465 -5.59 4.94 -1.66
N THR A 466 -4.47 5.61 -1.86
CA THR A 466 -4.28 7.02 -1.49
C THR A 466 -3.85 7.83 -2.70
N ARG A 467 -4.72 8.73 -3.14
CA ARG A 467 -4.49 9.65 -4.25
C ARG A 467 -3.83 10.94 -3.77
N HIS A 468 -3.09 11.58 -4.65
CA HIS A 468 -2.36 12.81 -4.38
C HIS A 468 -2.77 13.90 -5.38
N PHE A 469 -3.18 15.06 -4.89
CA PHE A 469 -3.65 16.19 -5.70
C PHE A 469 -2.83 17.42 -5.41
N ARG A 470 -2.54 18.19 -6.46
CA ARG A 470 -1.93 19.52 -6.37
C ARG A 470 -2.78 20.51 -7.17
N GLY A 471 -3.53 21.36 -6.48
CA GLY A 471 -4.62 22.12 -7.10
C GLY A 471 -5.60 21.15 -7.78
N ASP A 472 -5.90 21.41 -9.06
CA ASP A 472 -6.81 20.58 -9.87
C ASP A 472 -6.13 19.38 -10.53
N GLN A 473 -4.83 19.21 -10.33
CA GLN A 473 -4.08 18.13 -10.96
C GLN A 473 -3.92 16.94 -10.03
N GLU A 474 -4.39 15.76 -10.47
CA GLU A 474 -4.05 14.50 -9.84
C GLU A 474 -2.63 14.10 -10.25
N LEU A 475 -1.78 13.89 -9.26
CA LEU A 475 -0.41 13.40 -9.41
C LEU A 475 -0.40 11.86 -9.37
N ARG A 476 0.81 11.26 -9.46
CA ARG A 476 0.96 9.83 -9.19
C ARG A 476 0.49 9.55 -7.75
N GLU A 477 -0.33 8.52 -7.60
CA GLU A 477 -0.85 8.11 -6.30
C GLU A 477 0.28 7.72 -5.33
N VAL A 478 0.01 7.83 -4.04
CA VAL A 478 0.94 7.44 -2.98
C VAL A 478 1.12 5.93 -2.97
N ASN A 479 0.00 5.22 -2.95
CA ASN A 479 -0.05 3.75 -3.00
C ASN A 479 -1.44 3.27 -3.41
N ARG A 480 -1.49 1.99 -3.79
CA ARG A 480 -2.71 1.27 -4.16
C ARG A 480 -2.60 -0.20 -3.79
N ASP A 481 -3.69 -0.75 -3.27
CA ASP A 481 -3.86 -2.18 -3.09
C ASP A 481 -5.25 -2.60 -3.57
N ASP A 482 -5.34 -3.13 -4.79
CA ASP A 482 -6.61 -3.54 -5.41
C ASP A 482 -7.13 -4.89 -4.88
N PHE A 483 -6.26 -5.68 -4.26
CA PHE A 483 -6.58 -6.98 -3.68
C PHE A 483 -6.29 -7.02 -2.18
N TYR A 484 -6.50 -5.87 -1.53
CA TYR A 484 -6.27 -5.70 -0.11
C TYR A 484 -6.94 -6.81 0.72
N SER A 485 -6.23 -7.27 1.73
CA SER A 485 -6.73 -8.22 2.72
C SER A 485 -6.38 -7.73 4.13
N ASN A 486 -7.36 -7.76 5.01
CA ASN A 486 -7.14 -7.50 6.44
C ASN A 486 -6.25 -8.55 7.13
N HIS A 487 -5.98 -9.67 6.46
CA HIS A 487 -5.02 -10.69 6.90
C HIS A 487 -3.59 -10.47 6.40
N PHE A 488 -3.35 -9.40 5.62
CA PHE A 488 -2.03 -9.04 5.09
C PHE A 488 -1.86 -7.53 5.04
N GLN A 489 -1.57 -6.94 6.20
CA GLN A 489 -1.46 -5.48 6.39
C GLN A 489 0.00 -5.08 6.62
N GLU A 490 0.85 -5.32 5.62
CA GLU A 490 2.28 -5.07 5.73
C GLU A 490 2.60 -3.56 5.65
N MET A 491 3.54 -3.11 6.51
CA MET A 491 4.20 -1.83 6.33
C MET A 491 5.09 -1.90 5.09
N ARG A 492 4.76 -1.13 4.06
CA ARG A 492 5.42 -1.17 2.76
C ARG A 492 6.37 0.00 2.60
N THR A 493 7.62 -0.30 2.27
CA THR A 493 8.56 0.71 1.76
C THR A 493 8.16 1.04 0.32
N LEU A 494 7.93 2.32 0.03
CA LEU A 494 7.53 2.76 -1.30
C LEU A 494 8.74 2.85 -2.22
N HIS A 495 8.66 2.25 -3.41
CA HIS A 495 9.66 2.43 -4.46
C HIS A 495 9.62 3.87 -4.99
N TYR A 496 8.43 4.38 -5.31
CA TYR A 496 8.20 5.79 -5.59
C TYR A 496 7.88 6.54 -4.30
N LYS A 497 8.73 7.51 -3.96
CA LYS A 497 8.59 8.34 -2.74
C LYS A 497 7.98 9.69 -3.11
N PRO A 498 6.65 9.87 -3.00
CA PRO A 498 6.00 11.12 -3.37
C PRO A 498 6.41 12.27 -2.44
N ARG A 499 6.59 13.46 -3.03
CA ARG A 499 6.77 14.71 -2.29
C ARG A 499 5.45 15.44 -2.18
N VAL A 500 4.99 15.63 -0.96
CA VAL A 500 3.76 16.39 -0.64
C VAL A 500 4.16 17.80 -0.21
N LEU A 501 3.67 18.81 -0.91
CA LEU A 501 3.92 20.23 -0.64
C LEU A 501 2.75 20.84 0.17
N PRO A 502 2.98 21.97 0.86
CA PRO A 502 1.88 22.75 1.42
C PRO A 502 0.85 23.11 0.34
N GLY A 503 -0.42 22.84 0.59
CA GLY A 503 -1.50 23.03 -0.38
C GLY A 503 -1.80 21.82 -1.28
N ASP A 504 -1.06 20.72 -1.16
CA ASP A 504 -1.45 19.46 -1.76
C ASP A 504 -2.57 18.81 -0.93
N ALA A 505 -3.44 18.00 -1.56
CA ALA A 505 -4.42 17.18 -0.88
C ALA A 505 -4.12 15.69 -1.06
N LEU A 506 -4.41 14.91 -0.02
CA LEU A 506 -4.32 13.44 -0.05
C LEU A 506 -5.71 12.86 0.23
N VAL A 507 -6.12 11.90 -0.58
CA VAL A 507 -7.45 11.26 -0.45
C VAL A 507 -7.26 9.76 -0.35
N THR A 508 -7.54 9.22 0.84
CA THR A 508 -7.50 7.77 1.10
C THR A 508 -8.89 7.21 0.92
N THR A 509 -9.06 6.29 -0.04
CA THR A 509 -10.33 5.63 -0.34
C THR A 509 -10.23 4.16 0.00
N CYS A 510 -11.18 3.68 0.80
CA CYS A 510 -11.34 2.27 1.14
C CYS A 510 -12.64 1.74 0.53
N TYR A 511 -12.59 0.54 -0.02
CA TYR A 511 -13.73 -0.15 -0.61
C TYR A 511 -14.10 -1.33 0.26
N TYR A 512 -15.40 -1.48 0.54
CA TYR A 512 -15.91 -2.45 1.50
C TYR A 512 -16.87 -3.45 0.89
N ASN A 513 -16.71 -4.70 1.26
CA ASN A 513 -17.64 -5.78 0.92
C ASN A 513 -18.54 -6.10 2.11
N THR A 514 -19.81 -5.77 1.98
CA THR A 514 -20.87 -6.05 2.96
C THR A 514 -21.93 -7.01 2.43
N LYS A 515 -21.58 -7.82 1.40
CA LYS A 515 -22.53 -8.73 0.73
C LYS A 515 -23.24 -9.68 1.69
N GLY A 516 -22.59 -10.08 2.79
CA GLY A 516 -23.15 -10.95 3.81
C GLY A 516 -23.86 -10.22 4.95
N ASP A 517 -23.77 -8.87 5.03
CA ASP A 517 -24.29 -8.09 6.12
C ASP A 517 -25.80 -7.86 5.97
N LYS A 518 -26.52 -7.86 7.09
CA LYS A 518 -27.97 -7.59 7.13
C LYS A 518 -28.28 -6.15 7.49
N THR A 519 -27.35 -5.45 8.11
CA THR A 519 -27.49 -4.07 8.56
C THR A 519 -26.28 -3.26 8.13
N ALA A 520 -26.38 -1.93 8.13
CA ALA A 520 -25.24 -1.07 7.84
C ALA A 520 -24.08 -1.32 8.82
N ALA A 521 -22.86 -1.48 8.30
CA ALA A 521 -21.64 -1.44 9.08
C ALA A 521 -21.25 0.02 9.37
N LEU A 522 -20.73 0.28 10.56
CA LEU A 522 -20.43 1.64 11.03
C LEU A 522 -18.94 1.81 11.27
N GLY A 523 -18.45 3.04 11.26
CA GLY A 523 -17.11 3.37 11.71
C GLY A 523 -16.94 3.25 13.21
N GLY A 524 -15.77 2.81 13.65
CA GLY A 524 -15.44 2.64 15.07
C GLY A 524 -14.16 1.87 15.32
N PHE A 525 -13.84 1.68 16.60
CA PHE A 525 -12.62 1.01 17.04
C PHE A 525 -12.76 -0.51 17.17
N SER A 526 -13.98 -1.03 17.27
CA SER A 526 -14.21 -2.48 17.35
C SER A 526 -13.88 -3.15 16.03
N ILE A 527 -13.35 -4.37 16.06
CA ILE A 527 -13.10 -5.17 14.86
C ILE A 527 -14.38 -5.42 14.04
N SER A 528 -15.55 -5.40 14.68
CA SER A 528 -16.85 -5.49 14.01
C SER A 528 -17.31 -4.20 13.35
N ASP A 529 -16.74 -3.06 13.75
CA ASP A 529 -16.87 -1.78 13.08
C ASP A 529 -15.89 -1.68 11.91
N GLU A 530 -15.78 -0.53 11.26
CA GLU A 530 -14.83 -0.34 10.18
C GLU A 530 -13.92 0.87 10.39
N MET A 531 -12.73 0.77 9.80
CA MET A 531 -11.76 1.86 9.68
C MET A 531 -11.34 2.04 8.22
N CYS A 532 -10.87 3.23 7.89
CA CYS A 532 -10.20 3.55 6.64
C CYS A 532 -8.98 4.41 6.94
N VAL A 533 -7.81 3.82 6.93
CA VAL A 533 -6.58 4.51 7.34
C VAL A 533 -5.42 4.13 6.45
N ASN A 534 -4.53 5.10 6.20
CA ASN A 534 -3.18 4.91 5.73
C ASN A 534 -2.22 5.53 6.75
N TYR A 535 -1.44 4.71 7.44
CA TYR A 535 -0.32 5.17 8.26
C TYR A 535 0.87 5.40 7.35
N ILE A 536 1.21 6.66 7.11
CA ILE A 536 2.36 7.03 6.29
C ILE A 536 3.58 7.35 7.14
N HIS A 537 4.75 6.85 6.72
CA HIS A 537 6.05 7.21 7.26
C HIS A 537 6.72 8.21 6.32
N TYR A 538 7.15 9.35 6.88
CA TYR A 538 7.65 10.46 6.09
C TYR A 538 8.80 11.21 6.76
N TYR A 539 9.50 12.01 5.99
CA TYR A 539 10.50 12.96 6.47
C TYR A 539 10.48 14.26 5.62
N PRO A 540 10.99 15.41 6.14
CA PRO A 540 11.34 15.66 7.54
C PRO A 540 10.11 15.59 8.46
N ALA A 541 10.33 15.24 9.71
CA ALA A 541 9.26 15.21 10.72
C ALA A 541 8.59 16.56 10.87
N THR A 542 7.27 16.54 11.04
CA THR A 542 6.44 17.70 11.35
C THR A 542 5.64 17.44 12.62
N LYS A 543 4.88 18.43 13.05
CA LYS A 543 3.96 18.26 14.18
C LYS A 543 2.61 17.68 13.76
N LEU A 544 2.34 17.51 12.45
CA LEU A 544 1.11 16.93 11.95
C LEU A 544 1.14 15.42 12.13
N GLU A 545 0.22 14.90 12.94
CA GLU A 545 0.11 13.46 13.22
C GLU A 545 -1.20 12.86 12.70
N VAL A 546 -2.28 13.66 12.70
CA VAL A 546 -3.59 13.20 12.24
C VAL A 546 -4.14 14.15 11.19
N CYS A 547 -4.40 13.63 10.00
CA CYS A 547 -5.06 14.34 8.91
C CYS A 547 -6.21 13.46 8.38
N LYS A 548 -7.34 13.47 9.09
CA LYS A 548 -8.53 12.66 8.82
C LYS A 548 -9.77 13.52 8.65
N SER A 549 -10.79 12.97 8.02
CA SER A 549 -12.06 13.64 7.84
C SER A 549 -13.24 12.74 8.16
N SER A 550 -14.37 13.37 8.33
CA SER A 550 -15.71 12.77 8.29
C SER A 550 -16.64 13.73 7.60
N VAL A 551 -17.86 13.31 7.32
CA VAL A 551 -18.90 14.24 6.90
C VAL A 551 -19.21 15.23 8.04
N SER A 552 -19.56 16.49 7.70
CA SER A 552 -19.90 17.50 8.72
C SER A 552 -21.16 17.12 9.51
N GLU A 553 -21.28 17.64 10.73
CA GLU A 553 -22.45 17.40 11.58
C GLU A 553 -23.73 17.85 10.88
N GLU A 554 -23.72 19.06 10.32
CA GLU A 554 -24.87 19.65 9.64
C GLU A 554 -25.29 18.80 8.43
N THR A 555 -24.35 18.35 7.62
CA THR A 555 -24.60 17.48 6.47
C THR A 555 -25.30 16.19 6.91
N LEU A 556 -24.82 15.56 7.98
CA LEU A 556 -25.37 14.31 8.47
C LEU A 556 -26.77 14.49 9.06
N GLU A 557 -27.01 15.58 9.77
CA GLU A 557 -28.36 15.93 10.25
C GLU A 557 -29.31 16.13 9.08
N ASN A 558 -28.91 16.87 8.05
CA ASN A 558 -29.69 17.09 6.83
C ASN A 558 -30.00 15.79 6.10
N TYR A 559 -29.03 14.84 6.04
CA TYR A 559 -29.25 13.53 5.47
C TYR A 559 -30.36 12.75 6.22
N PHE A 560 -30.31 12.71 7.55
CA PHE A 560 -31.39 12.05 8.33
C PHE A 560 -32.74 12.74 8.23
N ILE A 561 -32.74 14.06 8.12
CA ILE A 561 -33.97 14.82 7.84
C ILE A 561 -34.55 14.40 6.48
N TYR A 562 -33.70 14.32 5.45
CA TYR A 562 -34.11 13.88 4.11
C TYR A 562 -34.65 12.43 4.15
N MET A 563 -33.93 11.50 4.77
CA MET A 563 -34.37 10.11 4.90
C MET A 563 -35.74 10.01 5.58
N LYS A 564 -35.98 10.78 6.63
CA LYS A 564 -37.24 10.76 7.35
C LYS A 564 -38.39 11.42 6.57
N ARG A 565 -38.15 12.61 6.01
CA ARG A 565 -39.24 13.43 5.44
C ARG A 565 -39.53 13.10 3.99
N THR A 566 -38.48 12.82 3.19
CA THR A 566 -38.61 12.62 1.75
C THR A 566 -38.69 11.16 1.40
N GLU A 567 -37.79 10.34 2.02
CA GLU A 567 -37.70 8.89 1.78
C GLU A 567 -38.63 8.08 2.68
N HIS A 568 -39.38 8.75 3.55
CA HIS A 568 -40.38 8.15 4.47
C HIS A 568 -39.81 7.05 5.35
N GLN A 569 -38.51 7.16 5.75
CA GLN A 569 -37.89 6.24 6.67
C GLN A 569 -38.25 6.57 8.12
N TYR A 570 -39.45 6.15 8.54
CA TYR A 570 -40.02 6.52 9.84
C TYR A 570 -39.28 5.96 11.05
N GLY A 571 -38.43 4.93 10.86
CA GLY A 571 -37.52 4.44 11.90
C GLY A 571 -36.38 5.40 12.22
N VAL A 572 -36.14 6.43 11.39
CA VAL A 572 -35.14 7.47 11.64
C VAL A 572 -35.67 8.47 12.67
N HIS A 573 -34.93 8.67 13.74
CA HIS A 573 -35.22 9.59 14.82
C HIS A 573 -34.19 10.72 14.86
N LEU A 574 -34.60 11.97 14.59
CA LEU A 574 -33.65 13.10 14.45
C LEU A 574 -32.86 13.41 15.72
N ASN A 575 -33.38 13.04 16.89
CA ASN A 575 -32.69 13.14 18.19
C ASN A 575 -32.15 11.78 18.66
N GLY A 576 -32.16 10.76 17.80
CA GLY A 576 -31.69 9.43 18.11
C GLY A 576 -30.17 9.24 17.83
N ALA A 577 -29.60 8.14 18.32
CA ALA A 577 -28.23 7.78 17.99
C ALA A 577 -28.10 7.55 16.47
N ARG A 578 -27.00 8.04 15.88
CA ARG A 578 -26.71 7.89 14.44
C ARG A 578 -26.68 6.42 14.03
N SER A 579 -26.06 5.58 14.86
CA SER A 579 -26.00 4.13 14.68
C SER A 579 -27.40 3.49 14.56
N ALA A 580 -28.33 3.91 15.40
CA ALA A 580 -29.73 3.44 15.35
C ALA A 580 -30.43 3.91 14.07
N ASN A 581 -30.21 5.17 13.67
CA ASN A 581 -30.76 5.73 12.45
C ASN A 581 -30.30 4.95 11.20
N TYR A 582 -28.99 4.73 11.03
CA TYR A 582 -28.48 3.96 9.90
C TYR A 582 -29.01 2.52 9.85
N ARG A 583 -29.14 1.87 11.00
CA ARG A 583 -29.70 0.50 11.09
C ARG A 583 -31.19 0.44 10.80
N SER A 584 -31.92 1.55 10.96
CA SER A 584 -33.38 1.64 10.70
C SER A 584 -33.70 1.90 9.23
N ILE A 585 -32.75 2.35 8.42
CA ILE A 585 -32.94 2.62 6.99
C ILE A 585 -33.17 1.30 6.24
N GLN A 586 -34.26 1.26 5.48
CA GLN A 586 -34.48 0.18 4.49
C GLN A 586 -33.69 0.51 3.22
N TRP A 587 -32.54 -0.13 3.08
CA TRP A 587 -31.60 0.15 2.00
C TRP A 587 -32.15 -0.30 0.65
N SER A 588 -32.10 0.62 -0.32
CA SER A 588 -32.36 0.42 -1.74
C SER A 588 -31.31 1.14 -2.56
N GLN A 589 -31.11 0.79 -3.82
CA GLN A 589 -30.07 1.42 -4.63
C GLN A 589 -30.16 2.96 -4.64
N PRO A 590 -31.32 3.61 -4.81
CA PRO A 590 -31.39 5.07 -4.76
C PRO A 590 -30.92 5.67 -3.41
N ARG A 591 -31.17 5.00 -2.27
CA ARG A 591 -30.73 5.45 -0.96
C ARG A 591 -29.23 5.24 -0.74
N ILE A 592 -28.68 4.17 -1.31
CA ILE A 592 -27.24 3.91 -1.35
C ILE A 592 -26.55 4.99 -2.17
N ASP A 593 -27.07 5.30 -3.36
CA ASP A 593 -26.55 6.37 -4.22
C ASP A 593 -26.59 7.74 -3.53
N GLN A 594 -27.68 8.02 -2.79
CA GLN A 594 -27.80 9.26 -2.02
C GLN A 594 -26.78 9.35 -0.88
N LEU A 595 -26.56 8.25 -0.15
CA LEU A 595 -25.52 8.18 0.88
C LEU A 595 -24.14 8.40 0.28
N TYR A 596 -23.83 7.74 -0.83
CA TYR A 596 -22.57 7.93 -1.54
C TYR A 596 -22.36 9.37 -1.99
N THR A 597 -23.41 9.98 -2.58
CA THR A 597 -23.38 11.39 -3.02
C THR A 597 -23.08 12.33 -1.85
N MET A 598 -23.69 12.10 -0.69
CA MET A 598 -23.37 12.84 0.52
C MET A 598 -21.89 12.75 0.89
N TYR A 599 -21.32 11.56 0.90
CA TYR A 599 -19.90 11.37 1.29
C TYR A 599 -18.90 12.00 0.32
N VAL A 600 -19.24 12.17 -0.95
CA VAL A 600 -18.28 12.68 -1.95
C VAL A 600 -18.47 14.16 -2.30
N GLN A 601 -19.63 14.74 -2.03
CA GLN A 601 -19.95 16.10 -2.48
C GLN A 601 -20.17 17.11 -1.35
N GLU A 602 -20.60 16.63 -0.17
CA GLU A 602 -21.02 17.51 0.91
C GLU A 602 -19.83 17.91 1.81
N PRO A 603 -19.97 19.01 2.57
CA PRO A 603 -18.92 19.50 3.44
C PRO A 603 -18.45 18.52 4.50
N LEU A 604 -17.18 18.64 4.86
CA LEU A 604 -16.46 17.78 5.79
C LEU A 604 -16.26 18.42 7.17
N SER A 605 -16.12 17.58 8.17
CA SER A 605 -15.45 17.83 9.44
C SER A 605 -14.02 17.27 9.37
N MET A 606 -13.02 18.06 9.76
CA MET A 606 -11.62 17.70 9.63
C MET A 606 -10.90 17.56 10.97
N GLN A 607 -10.02 16.58 11.07
CA GLN A 607 -8.99 16.47 12.10
C GLN A 607 -7.64 16.81 11.46
N CYS A 608 -7.16 18.03 11.70
CA CYS A 608 -5.83 18.49 11.34
C CYS A 608 -5.07 18.74 12.66
N ASN A 609 -4.54 17.65 13.25
CA ASN A 609 -4.12 17.66 14.65
C ASN A 609 -2.63 17.34 14.80
N ARG A 610 -2.05 17.92 15.87
CA ARG A 610 -0.74 17.53 16.40
C ARG A 610 -0.86 16.28 17.26
N SER A 611 0.28 15.71 17.64
CA SER A 611 0.37 14.54 18.52
C SER A 611 -0.28 14.74 19.89
N ASP A 612 -0.28 15.97 20.41
CA ASP A 612 -0.92 16.33 21.66
C ASP A 612 -2.45 16.52 21.55
N GLY A 613 -3.02 16.24 20.37
CA GLY A 613 -4.44 16.41 20.06
C GLY A 613 -4.86 17.84 19.75
N THR A 614 -3.96 18.83 19.87
CA THR A 614 -4.26 20.23 19.51
C THR A 614 -4.39 20.39 18.01
N ARG A 615 -5.33 21.21 17.57
CA ARG A 615 -5.59 21.47 16.15
C ARG A 615 -4.65 22.55 15.60
N PHE A 616 -4.29 22.42 14.33
CA PHE A 616 -3.69 23.53 13.59
C PHE A 616 -4.74 24.59 13.31
N GLU A 617 -4.34 25.86 13.25
CA GLU A 617 -5.21 26.95 12.83
C GLU A 617 -5.34 26.96 11.31
N ARG A 618 -6.53 27.17 10.79
CA ARG A 618 -6.73 27.41 9.35
C ARG A 618 -6.20 28.78 8.96
N SER A 619 -5.58 28.85 7.81
CA SER A 619 -4.97 30.09 7.30
C SER A 619 -5.97 31.07 6.69
N ASP A 620 -7.23 30.67 6.51
CA ASP A 620 -8.30 31.56 6.12
C ASP A 620 -8.89 32.20 7.38
N ASP A 621 -9.17 33.51 7.36
CA ASP A 621 -9.78 34.27 8.46
C ASP A 621 -11.19 33.78 8.86
N SER A 622 -11.63 32.60 8.41
CA SER A 622 -12.90 32.03 8.77
C SER A 622 -12.84 31.52 10.22
N HIS A 623 -13.64 32.10 11.09
CA HIS A 623 -13.84 31.66 12.48
C HIS A 623 -14.46 30.24 12.58
N ALA A 624 -14.68 29.56 11.45
CA ALA A 624 -15.41 28.31 11.34
C ALA A 624 -14.60 27.05 11.73
N GLY A 625 -13.31 27.20 12.03
CA GLY A 625 -12.46 26.06 12.41
C GLY A 625 -12.37 25.02 11.30
N TRP A 626 -12.55 23.74 11.65
CA TRP A 626 -12.44 22.59 10.74
C TRP A 626 -13.79 21.91 10.45
N GLU A 627 -14.91 22.60 10.67
CA GLU A 627 -16.25 22.19 10.24
C GLU A 627 -16.64 22.89 8.93
N GLY A 628 -17.47 22.23 8.11
CA GLY A 628 -17.95 22.80 6.85
C GLY A 628 -16.86 22.97 5.78
N VAL A 629 -15.80 22.18 5.84
CA VAL A 629 -14.68 22.23 4.90
C VAL A 629 -15.07 21.59 3.58
N ALA A 630 -14.74 22.23 2.44
CA ALA A 630 -15.02 21.66 1.12
C ALA A 630 -14.23 20.37 0.86
N THR A 631 -14.85 19.40 0.19
CA THR A 631 -14.18 18.19 -0.30
C THR A 631 -13.17 18.53 -1.40
N THR A 632 -12.15 17.68 -1.55
CA THR A 632 -11.29 17.72 -2.72
C THR A 632 -11.99 17.02 -3.88
N PRO A 633 -12.24 17.69 -5.03
CA PRO A 633 -12.86 17.06 -6.18
C PRO A 633 -11.98 15.91 -6.69
N VAL A 634 -12.50 14.70 -6.66
CA VAL A 634 -11.81 13.51 -7.16
C VAL A 634 -12.27 13.25 -8.58
N GLN A 635 -11.44 13.57 -9.58
CA GLN A 635 -11.72 13.22 -10.97
C GLN A 635 -11.31 11.75 -11.20
N ILE A 636 -12.20 10.96 -11.78
CA ILE A 636 -11.87 9.61 -12.23
C ILE A 636 -11.02 9.76 -13.49
N ARG A 637 -9.72 9.45 -13.40
CA ARG A 637 -8.84 9.38 -14.57
C ARG A 637 -8.75 7.95 -15.05
N ILE A 638 -8.69 7.79 -16.37
CA ILE A 638 -8.31 6.51 -16.97
C ILE A 638 -6.88 6.19 -16.52
N PRO A 639 -6.62 5.05 -15.89
CA PRO A 639 -5.31 4.69 -15.39
C PRO A 639 -4.21 4.85 -16.44
N ILE A 640 -3.05 5.40 -16.06
CA ILE A 640 -1.93 5.73 -16.96
C ILE A 640 -1.42 4.50 -17.71
N HIS A 641 -1.51 3.31 -17.12
CA HIS A 641 -1.05 2.06 -17.74
C HIS A 641 -1.78 1.69 -19.04
N ARG A 642 -3.03 2.14 -19.23
CA ARG A 642 -3.74 1.96 -20.52
C ARG A 642 -3.03 2.63 -21.72
N LYS A 643 -2.13 3.60 -21.46
CA LYS A 643 -1.33 4.26 -22.48
C LYS A 643 -0.04 3.51 -22.81
N LEU A 644 0.36 2.53 -21.98
CA LEU A 644 1.63 1.81 -22.14
C LEU A 644 1.49 0.57 -23.03
N CYS A 645 0.27 0.10 -23.28
CA CYS A 645 0.01 -1.04 -24.13
C CYS A 645 -0.29 -0.60 -25.57
N PRO A 646 0.67 -0.68 -26.53
CA PRO A 646 0.51 -0.15 -27.88
C PRO A 646 -0.56 -0.87 -28.70
N ASN A 647 -0.89 -2.11 -28.35
CA ASN A 647 -1.89 -2.95 -29.02
C ASN A 647 -3.25 -2.98 -28.30
N TYR A 648 -3.40 -2.15 -27.27
CA TYR A 648 -4.65 -2.09 -26.53
C TYR A 648 -5.76 -1.55 -27.42
N ASN A 649 -6.68 -2.41 -27.86
CA ASN A 649 -7.82 -2.02 -28.67
C ASN A 649 -8.91 -1.39 -27.80
N PRO A 650 -9.17 -0.07 -27.90
CA PRO A 650 -10.20 0.59 -27.11
C PRO A 650 -11.63 0.07 -27.37
N LEU A 651 -11.84 -0.76 -28.41
CA LEU A 651 -13.12 -1.44 -28.68
C LEU A 651 -13.46 -2.52 -27.64
N TRP A 652 -12.50 -2.95 -26.82
CA TRP A 652 -12.72 -3.88 -25.70
C TRP A 652 -13.26 -3.14 -24.45
N LEU A 653 -13.17 -1.81 -24.46
CA LEU A 653 -13.80 -0.96 -23.47
C LEU A 653 -15.22 -0.66 -23.95
N LYS A 654 -16.15 -1.55 -23.69
CA LYS A 654 -17.53 -1.07 -23.53
C LYS A 654 -17.49 0.04 -22.46
N PRO A 655 -18.15 1.18 -22.72
CA PRO A 655 -18.41 2.13 -21.64
C PRO A 655 -19.06 1.31 -20.50
N LEU A 656 -18.44 1.34 -19.32
CA LEU A 656 -19.03 0.68 -18.17
C LEU A 656 -20.40 1.30 -17.91
N GLU A 657 -21.42 0.48 -17.82
CA GLU A 657 -22.73 0.92 -17.39
C GLU A 657 -22.71 1.07 -15.85
N LYS A 658 -23.62 1.89 -15.33
CA LYS A 658 -23.76 2.07 -13.88
C LYS A 658 -23.94 0.71 -13.18
N GLY A 659 -23.05 0.40 -12.24
CA GLY A 659 -23.01 -0.91 -11.57
C GLY A 659 -22.06 -1.93 -12.20
N GLU A 660 -21.46 -1.64 -13.35
CA GLU A 660 -20.42 -2.49 -13.92
C GLU A 660 -19.02 -2.09 -13.41
N CYS A 661 -18.18 -3.08 -13.24
CA CYS A 661 -16.78 -2.89 -12.87
C CYS A 661 -15.89 -3.16 -14.10
N ASP A 662 -14.83 -2.38 -14.26
CA ASP A 662 -13.83 -2.63 -15.30
C ASP A 662 -12.97 -3.87 -14.97
N LEU A 663 -12.08 -4.24 -15.90
CA LEU A 663 -11.14 -5.36 -15.72
C LEU A 663 -10.17 -5.14 -14.54
N LEU A 664 -10.07 -3.92 -14.03
CA LEU A 664 -9.31 -3.55 -12.83
C LEU A 664 -10.19 -3.58 -11.57
N GLY A 665 -11.50 -3.88 -11.73
CA GLY A 665 -12.50 -3.84 -10.68
C GLY A 665 -12.91 -2.43 -10.28
N GLU A 666 -12.66 -1.40 -11.10
CA GLU A 666 -13.23 -0.07 -10.92
C GLU A 666 -14.69 -0.09 -11.40
N CYS A 667 -15.60 0.21 -10.47
CA CYS A 667 -17.03 0.17 -10.73
C CYS A 667 -17.60 1.59 -10.91
N ILE A 668 -18.53 1.78 -11.83
CA ILE A 668 -19.32 3.00 -11.93
C ILE A 668 -20.55 2.84 -11.04
N TYR A 669 -20.62 3.63 -9.97
CA TYR A 669 -21.71 3.66 -8.99
C TYR A 669 -22.77 4.71 -9.34
#